data_a805d324604fddad161fd8f266f870f0
#
_entry.id   a805d324604fddad161fd8f266f870f0
#
_cell.length_a   1.000
_cell.length_b   1.000
_cell.length_c   1.000
_cell.angle_alpha   90.00
_cell.angle_beta   90.00
_cell.angle_gamma   90.00
#
_symmetry.space_group_name_H-M   'P 1'
#
loop_
_entity.id
_entity.type
_entity.pdbx_description
1 polymer ?
#
loop_
_entity_poly.entity_id
_entity_poly.type
_entity_poly.pdbx_seq_one_letter_code
_entity_poly.pdbx_strand_id
1 'polypeptide(L)'
;MSDKKGFMGLAALAAAGAGAAMLMKKTREINEEENLHVKETTANYRNTERGKHDKNSKGIYYSNGNYEAFARPEKPEGVDNKHAYIVGSGLASLAAACFLVRDAQMPGDHIHILEAMDIAGGACDGIFDPSRGYIMRGGREMENHFECLWDLFRSIPSLEKPGASVLDEFYWLNKHDPNYSLCRATVNRGQDAHTDGKFNLSQKGCMEIMKLFMTKDEDLYDKTIEDVFDDEVFDSTFWLYWRTMFAFENWHSALEMKLYFQRFIHHIAGLPDFSALKFTKYNQYESLILPMKKYLEDAGVDFQFNTEVTNVIFNFKDGKKIATAIECKVKDVEQGILLTENDYVFVTNGSCTEGTIYGDQNHAPNGDAEVRTSGVWSLWKNIAAQDPSFGHPEKFCSDISRTNWESATVTTLDDRIIPYITNICQRDPRTGKVVTGGIVSCQDSKWLLSWTINRQGQFKEQDPKKVCVWVYGLFTDVPGDYIKKPMKDCTGKEITAEWLYHLGVPVDQIDDMAENSAVCVPTMMPYITAFFMPRTKGDRPDVIPDGCVNFAFLGQFAETPRDTVFTTEYSVRTAMEAVYGLFGVDRGVPEVWGSVYDIRELLDSSVKLMDGKSPLEIQLPGPLNALKKPLLNVVKGTVIEKVLRDHDVLKDYM
;
A
#
# COMPACT_ATOMS: atom_id res chain seq x y z
N MET A 1 34.09 -4.47 9.71
CA MET A 1 34.26 -5.74 10.47
C MET A 1 32.99 -6.15 11.23
N SER A 2 32.02 -5.24 11.44
CA SER A 2 30.74 -5.56 12.13
C SER A 2 29.73 -6.27 11.20
N ASP A 3 29.75 -5.98 9.90
CA ASP A 3 28.78 -6.51 8.91
C ASP A 3 28.87 -8.03 8.66
N LYS A 4 30.07 -8.62 8.86
CA LYS A 4 30.24 -10.08 8.72
C LYS A 4 29.54 -10.90 9.81
N LYS A 5 29.24 -10.32 10.97
CA LYS A 5 28.59 -11.03 12.09
C LYS A 5 27.07 -11.11 11.95
N GLY A 6 26.43 -10.08 11.36
CA GLY A 6 24.97 -10.07 11.10
C GLY A 6 24.58 -11.05 9.99
N PHE A 7 25.37 -11.06 8.91
CA PHE A 7 25.21 -11.98 7.79
C PHE A 7 25.33 -13.46 8.19
N MET A 8 26.23 -13.76 9.15
CA MET A 8 26.37 -15.08 9.73
C MET A 8 25.12 -15.57 10.49
N GLY A 9 24.31 -14.65 11.03
CA GLY A 9 23.12 -14.99 11.81
C GLY A 9 22.02 -15.60 10.98
N LEU A 10 21.69 -15.07 9.78
CA LEU A 10 20.55 -15.53 8.98
C LEU A 10 20.88 -16.78 8.16
N ALA A 11 22.05 -16.85 7.56
CA ALA A 11 22.52 -18.08 6.90
C ALA A 11 22.65 -19.23 7.91
N ALA A 12 22.96 -18.93 9.17
CA ALA A 12 22.97 -19.89 10.27
C ALA A 12 21.55 -20.19 10.79
N LEU A 13 20.60 -19.26 10.74
CA LEU A 13 19.17 -19.46 11.05
C LEU A 13 18.51 -20.40 10.02
N ALA A 14 18.75 -20.13 8.74
CA ALA A 14 18.31 -21.02 7.67
C ALA A 14 19.02 -22.38 7.77
N ALA A 15 20.26 -22.40 8.25
CA ALA A 15 21.09 -23.58 8.24
C ALA A 15 20.97 -24.50 9.46
N ALA A 16 20.46 -24.10 10.61
CA ALA A 16 20.49 -25.02 11.76
C ALA A 16 19.85 -24.59 13.08
N GLY A 17 18.87 -23.82 13.22
CA GLY A 17 18.27 -23.59 14.57
C GLY A 17 19.22 -23.06 15.67
N ALA A 18 20.55 -23.11 15.45
CA ALA A 18 21.55 -22.53 16.34
C ALA A 18 21.52 -20.98 16.28
N GLY A 19 21.04 -20.42 15.18
CA GLY A 19 20.72 -19.01 15.06
C GLY A 19 19.59 -18.59 15.99
N ALA A 20 18.61 -19.45 16.26
CA ALA A 20 17.55 -19.16 17.22
C ALA A 20 18.13 -18.98 18.64
N ALA A 21 19.09 -19.80 19.05
CA ALA A 21 19.75 -19.65 20.36
C ALA A 21 20.66 -18.42 20.43
N MET A 22 21.35 -18.07 19.32
CA MET A 22 22.16 -16.85 19.22
C MET A 22 21.32 -15.58 19.08
N LEU A 23 20.21 -15.64 18.35
CA LEU A 23 19.24 -14.58 18.26
C LEU A 23 18.55 -14.37 19.61
N MET A 24 18.11 -15.44 20.29
CA MET A 24 17.58 -15.37 21.66
C MET A 24 18.59 -14.77 22.64
N LYS A 25 19.89 -15.08 22.50
CA LYS A 25 20.92 -14.47 23.33
C LYS A 25 21.11 -12.99 23.01
N LYS A 26 21.13 -12.61 21.74
CA LYS A 26 21.27 -11.21 21.32
C LYS A 26 19.99 -10.39 21.54
N THR A 27 18.83 -11.00 21.34
CA THR A 27 17.54 -10.40 21.72
C THR A 27 17.42 -10.26 23.23
N ARG A 28 18.03 -11.16 23.98
CA ARG A 28 18.10 -11.07 25.45
C ARG A 28 19.06 -9.96 25.92
N GLU A 29 20.20 -9.78 25.24
CA GLU A 29 21.14 -8.68 25.51
C GLU A 29 20.55 -7.31 25.13
N ILE A 30 19.85 -7.19 23.99
CA ILE A 30 19.12 -5.98 23.57
C ILE A 30 17.93 -5.73 24.51
N ASN A 31 17.17 -6.75 24.84
CA ASN A 31 16.08 -6.64 25.81
C ASN A 31 16.57 -6.37 27.25
N GLU A 32 17.79 -6.73 27.60
CA GLU A 32 18.36 -6.40 28.91
C GLU A 32 18.79 -4.94 28.99
N GLU A 33 19.28 -4.32 27.92
CA GLU A 33 19.57 -2.86 27.85
C GLU A 33 18.29 -2.02 27.74
N GLU A 34 17.31 -2.40 26.91
CA GLU A 34 16.00 -1.75 26.87
C GLU A 34 15.17 -2.01 28.14
N ASN A 35 15.24 -3.21 28.73
CA ASN A 35 14.54 -3.57 29.96
C ASN A 35 15.10 -2.89 31.23
N LEU A 36 16.28 -2.32 31.22
CA LEU A 36 16.73 -1.50 32.36
C LEU A 36 15.96 -0.17 32.46
N HIS A 37 15.58 0.43 31.33
CA HIS A 37 14.71 1.61 31.31
C HIS A 37 13.22 1.27 31.50
N VAL A 38 12.79 0.10 31.05
CA VAL A 38 11.39 -0.39 31.13
C VAL A 38 11.07 -0.94 32.53
N LYS A 39 12.05 -1.44 33.29
CA LYS A 39 11.81 -2.04 34.63
C LYS A 39 11.37 -1.05 35.70
N GLU A 40 11.80 0.21 35.63
CA GLU A 40 11.36 1.23 36.61
C GLU A 40 9.95 1.78 36.32
N THR A 41 9.55 1.85 35.05
CA THR A 41 8.21 2.28 34.64
C THR A 41 7.18 1.16 34.69
N THR A 42 7.53 -0.09 34.40
CA THR A 42 6.59 -1.24 34.40
C THR A 42 6.21 -1.74 35.77
N ALA A 43 7.03 -1.54 36.84
CA ALA A 43 6.67 -1.94 38.19
C ALA A 43 5.47 -1.15 38.75
N ASN A 44 5.38 0.15 38.41
CA ASN A 44 4.24 0.99 38.79
C ASN A 44 3.01 0.80 37.88
N TYR A 45 3.22 0.36 36.65
CA TYR A 45 2.17 0.18 35.64
C TYR A 45 1.37 -1.12 35.83
N ARG A 46 2.02 -2.20 36.30
CA ARG A 46 1.38 -3.51 36.57
C ARG A 46 0.32 -3.47 37.68
N ASN A 47 0.31 -2.41 38.48
CA ASN A 47 -0.60 -2.26 39.63
C ASN A 47 -1.82 -1.37 39.36
N THR A 48 -2.00 -0.82 38.16
CA THR A 48 -3.22 -0.11 37.79
C THR A 48 -4.17 -1.07 37.07
N GLU A 49 -5.47 -0.96 37.28
CA GLU A 49 -6.48 -1.79 36.62
C GLU A 49 -6.46 -1.65 35.10
N ARG A 50 -5.92 -0.52 34.58
CA ARG A 50 -5.57 -0.29 33.17
C ARG A 50 -4.24 -0.95 32.73
N GLY A 51 -3.45 -1.51 33.66
CA GLY A 51 -2.07 -1.88 33.48
C GLY A 51 -1.79 -3.16 32.71
N LYS A 52 -2.73 -3.64 31.90
CA LYS A 52 -2.54 -4.88 31.12
C LYS A 52 -2.02 -4.63 29.70
N HIS A 53 -1.98 -3.39 29.25
CA HIS A 53 -1.61 -3.02 27.89
C HIS A 53 -0.46 -2.01 27.91
N ASP A 54 0.59 -2.36 27.20
CA ASP A 54 1.76 -1.48 27.06
C ASP A 54 1.42 -0.36 26.07
N LYS A 55 1.13 0.85 26.59
CA LYS A 55 0.80 2.02 25.80
C LYS A 55 2.06 2.81 25.46
N ASN A 56 2.19 3.25 24.20
CA ASN A 56 3.23 4.19 23.83
C ASN A 56 2.97 5.58 24.46
N SER A 57 3.91 6.54 24.26
CA SER A 57 3.79 7.91 24.81
C SER A 57 2.56 8.67 24.35
N LYS A 58 1.90 8.21 23.30
CA LYS A 58 0.68 8.78 22.69
C LYS A 58 -0.60 8.08 23.17
N GLY A 59 -0.48 7.15 24.11
CA GLY A 59 -1.61 6.40 24.68
C GLY A 59 -2.13 5.25 23.82
N ILE A 60 -1.46 4.93 22.71
CA ILE A 60 -1.82 3.84 21.81
C ILE A 60 -1.15 2.56 22.28
N TYR A 61 -1.85 1.44 22.29
CA TYR A 61 -1.27 0.10 22.40
C TYR A 61 -1.73 -0.79 21.25
N TYR A 62 -0.96 -1.84 20.97
CA TYR A 62 -1.22 -2.77 19.89
C TYR A 62 -1.59 -4.14 20.45
N SER A 63 -2.54 -4.80 19.82
CA SER A 63 -3.03 -6.11 20.25
C SER A 63 -3.12 -7.08 19.07
N ASN A 64 -2.65 -8.30 19.26
CA ASN A 64 -2.86 -9.42 18.34
C ASN A 64 -3.94 -10.39 18.82
N GLY A 65 -4.73 -9.99 19.80
CA GLY A 65 -5.84 -10.75 20.37
C GLY A 65 -7.14 -10.55 19.59
N ASN A 66 -7.62 -11.59 18.91
CA ASN A 66 -8.86 -11.51 18.12
C ASN A 66 -10.08 -11.08 18.93
N TYR A 67 -10.24 -11.57 20.18
CA TYR A 67 -11.44 -11.25 20.98
C TYR A 67 -11.56 -9.75 21.26
N GLU A 68 -10.45 -9.07 21.42
CA GLU A 68 -10.41 -7.63 21.70
C GLU A 68 -10.91 -6.81 20.50
N ALA A 69 -10.55 -7.23 19.28
CA ALA A 69 -11.04 -6.62 18.06
C ALA A 69 -12.57 -6.69 17.90
N PHE A 70 -13.23 -7.65 18.54
CA PHE A 70 -14.70 -7.75 18.56
C PHE A 70 -15.36 -7.02 19.74
N ALA A 71 -14.57 -6.57 20.72
CA ALA A 71 -15.11 -5.83 21.85
C ALA A 71 -15.42 -4.38 21.46
N ARG A 72 -16.57 -3.89 21.87
CA ARG A 72 -16.88 -2.46 21.77
C ARG A 72 -16.13 -1.74 22.90
N PRO A 73 -15.31 -0.70 22.60
CA PRO A 73 -14.63 0.07 23.63
C PRO A 73 -15.63 0.85 24.49
N GLU A 74 -15.24 1.18 25.70
CA GLU A 74 -15.97 2.14 26.52
C GLU A 74 -15.91 3.53 25.90
N LYS A 75 -16.98 4.29 26.06
CA LYS A 75 -17.05 5.67 25.57
C LYS A 75 -16.04 6.55 26.32
N PRO A 76 -15.11 7.24 25.62
CA PRO A 76 -14.18 8.15 26.28
C PRO A 76 -14.89 9.29 27.01
N GLU A 77 -14.33 9.68 28.15
CA GLU A 77 -14.89 10.77 28.97
C GLU A 77 -14.92 12.09 28.20
N GLY A 78 -16.03 12.80 28.28
CA GLY A 78 -16.21 14.15 27.73
C GLY A 78 -16.33 14.21 26.20
N VAL A 79 -16.38 13.07 25.49
CA VAL A 79 -16.44 13.04 24.01
C VAL A 79 -17.68 13.73 23.44
N ASP A 80 -18.78 13.76 24.18
CA ASP A 80 -20.02 14.44 23.78
C ASP A 80 -19.90 15.98 23.66
N ASN A 81 -18.85 16.55 24.22
CA ASN A 81 -18.57 17.99 24.16
C ASN A 81 -17.42 18.32 23.20
N LYS A 82 -16.91 17.33 22.45
CA LYS A 82 -15.79 17.49 21.53
C LYS A 82 -16.28 17.52 20.09
N HIS A 83 -15.56 18.25 19.23
CA HIS A 83 -15.78 18.27 17.78
C HIS A 83 -14.54 17.78 17.05
N ALA A 84 -14.73 17.20 15.88
CA ALA A 84 -13.66 16.75 15.01
C ALA A 84 -13.80 17.39 13.62
N TYR A 85 -12.75 18.06 13.18
CA TYR A 85 -12.60 18.61 11.83
C TYR A 85 -11.63 17.71 11.07
N ILE A 86 -12.10 17.08 10.00
CA ILE A 86 -11.33 16.13 9.20
C ILE A 86 -11.11 16.73 7.83
N VAL A 87 -9.84 16.94 7.46
CA VAL A 87 -9.44 17.57 6.21
C VAL A 87 -9.19 16.51 5.14
N GLY A 88 -9.98 16.58 4.09
CA GLY A 88 -10.09 15.59 3.02
C GLY A 88 -11.17 14.54 3.30
N SER A 89 -11.58 13.83 2.26
CA SER A 89 -12.58 12.75 2.33
C SER A 89 -12.10 11.46 1.65
N GLY A 90 -10.79 11.25 1.63
CA GLY A 90 -10.20 9.99 1.21
C GLY A 90 -10.39 8.87 2.24
N LEU A 91 -9.90 7.67 1.94
CA LEU A 91 -10.08 6.48 2.78
C LEU A 91 -9.63 6.70 4.24
N ALA A 92 -8.49 7.37 4.46
CA ALA A 92 -7.98 7.63 5.80
C ALA A 92 -8.93 8.55 6.60
N SER A 93 -9.39 9.62 5.98
CA SER A 93 -10.30 10.59 6.60
C SER A 93 -11.66 9.98 6.91
N LEU A 94 -12.24 9.24 5.97
CA LEU A 94 -13.50 8.53 6.19
C LEU A 94 -13.36 7.44 7.27
N ALA A 95 -12.22 6.74 7.31
CA ALA A 95 -11.93 5.76 8.36
C ALA A 95 -11.84 6.42 9.74
N ALA A 96 -11.17 7.59 9.85
CA ALA A 96 -11.13 8.35 11.09
C ALA A 96 -12.53 8.75 11.57
N ALA A 97 -13.38 9.25 10.67
CA ALA A 97 -14.77 9.55 10.99
C ALA A 97 -15.54 8.29 11.46
N CYS A 98 -15.36 7.16 10.79
CA CYS A 98 -15.99 5.89 11.20
C CYS A 98 -15.52 5.44 12.61
N PHE A 99 -14.23 5.56 12.93
CA PHE A 99 -13.71 5.22 14.26
C PHE A 99 -14.18 6.20 15.33
N LEU A 100 -14.33 7.49 15.00
CA LEU A 100 -14.93 8.47 15.91
C LEU A 100 -16.38 8.11 16.25
N VAL A 101 -17.18 7.75 15.25
CA VAL A 101 -18.58 7.31 15.44
C VAL A 101 -18.64 5.98 16.18
N ARG A 102 -17.90 4.97 15.74
CA ARG A 102 -18.03 3.59 16.21
C ARG A 102 -17.35 3.38 17.56
N ASP A 103 -16.09 3.84 17.70
CA ASP A 103 -15.21 3.47 18.81
C ASP A 103 -15.11 4.59 19.86
N ALA A 104 -14.90 5.84 19.45
CA ALA A 104 -14.98 6.97 20.36
C ALA A 104 -16.43 7.34 20.73
N GLN A 105 -17.41 6.86 19.97
CA GLN A 105 -18.85 7.10 20.21
C GLN A 105 -19.19 8.60 20.25
N MET A 106 -18.50 9.39 19.39
CA MET A 106 -18.76 10.81 19.20
C MET A 106 -20.09 10.99 18.47
N PRO A 107 -20.92 11.98 18.84
CA PRO A 107 -22.11 12.35 18.06
C PRO A 107 -21.73 12.70 16.62
N GLY A 108 -22.49 12.21 15.65
CA GLY A 108 -22.13 12.41 14.24
C GLY A 108 -22.16 13.85 13.80
N ASP A 109 -23.10 14.66 14.31
CA ASP A 109 -23.21 16.10 14.06
C ASP A 109 -22.05 16.94 14.67
N HIS A 110 -21.17 16.32 15.45
CA HIS A 110 -19.92 16.90 15.93
C HIS A 110 -18.71 16.58 15.04
N ILE A 111 -18.92 15.83 13.97
CA ILE A 111 -17.85 15.42 13.03
C ILE A 111 -18.05 16.15 11.70
N HIS A 112 -17.07 16.97 11.31
CA HIS A 112 -17.11 17.80 10.11
C HIS A 112 -16.02 17.37 9.16
N ILE A 113 -16.40 16.92 7.95
CA ILE A 113 -15.47 16.54 6.89
C ILE A 113 -15.37 17.69 5.89
N LEU A 114 -14.18 18.27 5.76
CA LEU A 114 -13.88 19.39 4.88
C LEU A 114 -13.22 18.85 3.60
N GLU A 115 -13.92 18.88 2.48
CA GLU A 115 -13.46 18.33 1.21
C GLU A 115 -13.41 19.41 0.12
N ALA A 116 -12.26 19.54 -0.52
CA ALA A 116 -12.03 20.53 -1.57
C ALA A 116 -12.86 20.27 -2.85
N MET A 117 -13.13 19.00 -3.14
CA MET A 117 -13.91 18.58 -4.30
C MET A 117 -15.42 18.52 -3.98
N ASP A 118 -16.23 18.24 -4.99
CA ASP A 118 -17.67 17.97 -4.86
C ASP A 118 -17.99 16.48 -4.65
N ILE A 119 -16.95 15.64 -4.56
CA ILE A 119 -17.06 14.19 -4.42
C ILE A 119 -16.07 13.68 -3.37
N ALA A 120 -16.51 12.72 -2.54
CA ALA A 120 -15.66 12.03 -1.59
C ALA A 120 -14.87 10.90 -2.27
N GLY A 121 -13.79 10.42 -1.60
CA GLY A 121 -13.10 9.17 -1.97
C GLY A 121 -11.59 9.31 -2.18
N GLY A 122 -11.08 10.49 -2.45
CA GLY A 122 -9.66 10.75 -2.63
C GLY A 122 -9.04 9.87 -3.73
N ALA A 123 -8.06 9.05 -3.38
CA ALA A 123 -7.38 8.14 -4.31
C ALA A 123 -8.16 6.84 -4.60
N CYS A 124 -9.16 6.48 -3.80
CA CYS A 124 -10.03 5.32 -4.03
C CYS A 124 -11.14 5.69 -4.99
N ASP A 125 -10.91 5.49 -6.25
CA ASP A 125 -11.77 5.96 -7.32
C ASP A 125 -12.32 4.85 -8.21
N GLY A 126 -13.17 5.27 -9.05
CA GLY A 126 -13.86 4.59 -10.13
C GLY A 126 -15.03 5.47 -10.51
N ILE A 127 -14.89 6.22 -11.59
CA ILE A 127 -15.92 7.17 -12.04
C ILE A 127 -16.25 6.94 -13.51
N PHE A 128 -17.48 7.21 -13.89
CA PHE A 128 -17.90 7.32 -15.28
C PHE A 128 -18.05 8.80 -15.64
N ASP A 129 -17.21 9.27 -16.56
CA ASP A 129 -17.34 10.59 -17.18
C ASP A 129 -18.10 10.45 -18.50
N PRO A 130 -19.26 11.11 -18.65
CA PRO A 130 -20.05 10.99 -19.87
C PRO A 130 -19.33 11.45 -21.15
N SER A 131 -18.33 12.32 -21.03
CA SER A 131 -17.56 12.86 -22.15
C SER A 131 -16.33 12.04 -22.51
N ARG A 132 -15.75 11.28 -21.55
CA ARG A 132 -14.51 10.54 -21.71
C ARG A 132 -14.68 9.03 -21.62
N GLY A 133 -15.52 8.54 -20.72
CA GLY A 133 -15.72 7.12 -20.46
C GLY A 133 -15.42 6.71 -19.01
N TYR A 134 -15.17 5.43 -18.79
CA TYR A 134 -14.80 4.90 -17.48
C TYR A 134 -13.36 5.26 -17.12
N ILE A 135 -13.14 5.66 -15.87
CA ILE A 135 -11.85 6.11 -15.36
C ILE A 135 -11.49 5.33 -14.09
N MET A 136 -10.32 4.69 -14.10
CA MET A 136 -9.66 4.09 -12.93
C MET A 136 -8.21 4.57 -12.91
N ARG A 137 -7.74 5.11 -11.78
CA ARG A 137 -6.37 5.64 -11.65
C ARG A 137 -5.37 4.60 -11.13
N GLY A 138 -5.80 3.42 -10.76
CA GLY A 138 -4.92 2.35 -10.32
C GLY A 138 -5.63 1.03 -10.06
N GLY A 139 -4.88 -0.06 -10.10
CA GLY A 139 -5.25 -1.33 -9.50
C GLY A 139 -5.22 -1.19 -7.96
N ARG A 140 -6.13 -1.86 -7.27
CA ARG A 140 -6.20 -1.83 -5.81
C ARG A 140 -6.30 -3.25 -5.30
N GLU A 141 -5.15 -3.85 -5.14
CA GLU A 141 -5.02 -5.18 -4.57
C GLU A 141 -5.16 -5.12 -3.06
N MET A 142 -5.76 -6.15 -2.50
CA MET A 142 -5.91 -6.36 -1.06
C MET A 142 -5.46 -7.76 -0.68
N GLU A 143 -5.28 -7.99 0.61
CA GLU A 143 -4.89 -9.31 1.12
C GLU A 143 -5.59 -9.63 2.45
N ASN A 144 -5.34 -10.83 3.01
CA ASN A 144 -6.01 -11.28 4.22
C ASN A 144 -5.64 -10.48 5.47
N HIS A 145 -4.37 -10.01 5.53
CA HIS A 145 -3.78 -9.38 6.72
C HIS A 145 -3.78 -7.85 6.64
N PHE A 146 -4.89 -7.29 6.18
CA PHE A 146 -5.22 -5.88 6.33
C PHE A 146 -6.10 -5.71 7.56
N GLU A 147 -5.49 -5.83 8.73
CA GLU A 147 -6.17 -6.05 10.01
C GLU A 147 -7.07 -4.86 10.41
N CYS A 148 -6.58 -3.62 10.25
CA CYS A 148 -7.37 -2.42 10.56
C CYS A 148 -8.46 -2.19 9.51
N LEU A 149 -8.17 -2.49 8.23
CA LEU A 149 -9.14 -2.39 7.15
C LEU A 149 -10.32 -3.34 7.40
N TRP A 150 -10.03 -4.61 7.72
CA TRP A 150 -11.07 -5.60 7.95
C TRP A 150 -11.81 -5.37 9.28
N ASP A 151 -11.14 -4.86 10.30
CA ASP A 151 -11.80 -4.40 11.53
C ASP A 151 -12.83 -3.32 11.23
N LEU A 152 -12.50 -2.35 10.37
CA LEU A 152 -13.43 -1.31 9.95
C LEU A 152 -14.60 -1.91 9.15
N PHE A 153 -14.31 -2.63 8.07
CA PHE A 153 -15.33 -3.06 7.10
C PHE A 153 -16.23 -4.19 7.58
N ARG A 154 -15.91 -4.89 8.67
CA ARG A 154 -16.85 -5.80 9.34
C ARG A 154 -18.06 -5.08 9.96
N SER A 155 -17.95 -3.78 10.22
CA SER A 155 -19.02 -2.97 10.83
C SER A 155 -19.72 -2.04 9.84
N ILE A 156 -19.18 -1.86 8.64
CA ILE A 156 -19.80 -1.03 7.59
C ILE A 156 -20.81 -1.89 6.81
N PRO A 157 -22.11 -1.52 6.77
CA PRO A 157 -23.12 -2.26 6.03
C PRO A 157 -22.84 -2.30 4.53
N SER A 158 -23.03 -3.47 3.91
CA SER A 158 -22.99 -3.61 2.46
C SER A 158 -24.19 -2.88 1.81
N LEU A 159 -23.94 -2.15 0.73
CA LEU A 159 -25.01 -1.56 -0.08
C LEU A 159 -25.64 -2.57 -1.07
N GLU A 160 -24.99 -3.74 -1.23
CA GLU A 160 -25.42 -4.77 -2.19
C GLU A 160 -26.23 -5.90 -1.51
N LYS A 161 -25.95 -6.19 -0.27
CA LYS A 161 -26.51 -7.33 0.46
C LYS A 161 -27.09 -6.90 1.81
N PRO A 162 -28.42 -6.77 1.91
CA PRO A 162 -29.07 -6.44 3.17
C PRO A 162 -28.65 -7.40 4.31
N GLY A 163 -28.26 -6.83 5.44
CA GLY A 163 -27.85 -7.59 6.63
C GLY A 163 -26.43 -8.14 6.60
N ALA A 164 -25.65 -7.89 5.54
CA ALA A 164 -24.25 -8.22 5.44
C ALA A 164 -23.37 -6.96 5.62
N SER A 165 -22.13 -7.16 6.04
CA SER A 165 -21.10 -6.12 6.01
C SER A 165 -20.36 -6.08 4.65
N VAL A 166 -19.59 -5.02 4.42
CA VAL A 166 -18.67 -4.95 3.27
C VAL A 166 -17.64 -6.09 3.34
N LEU A 167 -17.15 -6.43 4.54
CA LEU A 167 -16.25 -7.57 4.72
C LEU A 167 -16.91 -8.90 4.34
N ASP A 168 -18.18 -9.14 4.72
CA ASP A 168 -18.90 -10.36 4.34
C ASP A 168 -19.01 -10.48 2.83
N GLU A 169 -19.35 -9.38 2.14
CA GLU A 169 -19.44 -9.34 0.69
C GLU A 169 -18.10 -9.68 0.04
N PHE A 170 -17.03 -9.02 0.48
CA PHE A 170 -15.66 -9.23 0.00
C PHE A 170 -15.18 -10.66 0.24
N TYR A 171 -15.39 -11.18 1.47
CA TYR A 171 -14.96 -12.54 1.84
C TYR A 171 -15.62 -13.59 0.95
N TRP A 172 -16.95 -13.55 0.84
CA TRP A 172 -17.68 -14.57 0.07
C TRP A 172 -17.42 -14.48 -1.43
N LEU A 173 -17.23 -13.28 -1.98
CA LEU A 173 -16.83 -13.11 -3.36
C LEU A 173 -15.52 -13.85 -3.66
N ASN A 174 -14.48 -13.55 -2.88
CA ASN A 174 -13.14 -14.13 -3.07
C ASN A 174 -13.06 -15.61 -2.66
N LYS A 175 -13.99 -16.09 -1.82
CA LYS A 175 -14.12 -17.51 -1.46
C LYS A 175 -14.75 -18.33 -2.58
N HIS A 176 -15.76 -17.79 -3.26
CA HIS A 176 -16.46 -18.50 -4.35
C HIS A 176 -15.73 -18.40 -5.69
N ASP A 177 -14.95 -17.36 -5.89
CA ASP A 177 -14.15 -17.14 -7.09
C ASP A 177 -12.72 -16.72 -6.68
N PRO A 178 -11.88 -17.68 -6.24
CA PRO A 178 -10.52 -17.42 -5.79
C PRO A 178 -9.67 -16.78 -6.88
N ASN A 179 -8.86 -15.79 -6.50
CA ASN A 179 -8.02 -15.06 -7.43
C ASN A 179 -6.77 -15.87 -7.79
N TYR A 180 -6.40 -15.90 -9.06
CA TYR A 180 -5.10 -16.34 -9.54
C TYR A 180 -4.86 -15.92 -10.99
N SER A 181 -3.60 -15.73 -11.38
CA SER A 181 -3.18 -15.44 -12.74
C SER A 181 -2.77 -16.72 -13.47
N LEU A 182 -3.10 -16.80 -14.76
CA LEU A 182 -2.64 -17.88 -15.66
C LEU A 182 -1.49 -17.40 -16.55
N CYS A 183 -1.30 -16.09 -16.71
CA CYS A 183 -0.20 -15.51 -17.46
C CYS A 183 0.28 -14.25 -16.72
N ARG A 184 1.48 -14.32 -16.14
CA ARG A 184 2.06 -13.21 -15.35
C ARG A 184 2.82 -12.21 -16.21
N ALA A 185 3.43 -12.69 -17.29
CA ALA A 185 4.22 -11.86 -18.18
C ALA A 185 4.13 -12.37 -19.63
N THR A 186 4.21 -11.43 -20.57
CA THR A 186 4.24 -11.71 -22.01
C THR A 186 5.50 -11.15 -22.65
N VAL A 187 5.88 -11.74 -23.77
CA VAL A 187 6.95 -11.31 -24.67
C VAL A 187 6.50 -11.43 -26.12
N ASN A 188 7.27 -10.91 -27.05
CA ASN A 188 7.05 -11.09 -28.49
C ASN A 188 5.58 -10.86 -28.89
N ARG A 189 4.98 -9.77 -28.41
CA ARG A 189 3.61 -9.40 -28.78
C ARG A 189 2.57 -10.44 -28.31
N GLY A 190 2.49 -10.63 -26.99
CA GLY A 190 1.44 -11.40 -26.35
C GLY A 190 1.68 -12.89 -26.21
N GLN A 191 2.88 -13.37 -26.54
CA GLN A 191 3.27 -14.75 -26.21
C GLN A 191 3.57 -14.86 -24.71
N ASP A 192 3.22 -15.99 -24.11
CA ASP A 192 3.60 -16.26 -22.72
C ASP A 192 5.13 -16.23 -22.57
N ALA A 193 5.63 -15.50 -21.60
CA ALA A 193 7.05 -15.41 -21.32
C ALA A 193 7.63 -16.69 -20.69
N HIS A 194 6.79 -17.67 -20.36
CA HIS A 194 7.17 -18.97 -19.76
C HIS A 194 8.08 -18.83 -18.54
N THR A 195 7.73 -17.90 -17.67
CA THR A 195 8.48 -17.67 -16.43
C THR A 195 8.36 -18.82 -15.43
N ASP A 196 7.41 -19.74 -15.63
CA ASP A 196 7.18 -21.00 -14.90
C ASP A 196 7.13 -20.83 -13.37
N GLY A 197 6.72 -19.64 -12.91
CA GLY A 197 6.69 -19.30 -11.50
C GLY A 197 8.07 -19.18 -10.83
N LYS A 198 9.14 -19.09 -11.62
CA LYS A 198 10.50 -18.96 -11.12
C LYS A 198 10.91 -17.52 -10.96
N PHE A 199 11.75 -17.26 -9.98
CA PHE A 199 12.34 -15.95 -9.72
C PHE A 199 13.64 -15.71 -10.47
N ASN A 200 14.35 -16.77 -10.83
CA ASN A 200 15.63 -16.71 -11.54
C ASN A 200 16.65 -15.78 -10.86
N LEU A 201 16.61 -15.73 -9.53
CA LEU A 201 17.61 -15.01 -8.75
C LEU A 201 18.92 -15.79 -8.72
N SER A 202 20.03 -15.08 -8.95
CA SER A 202 21.35 -15.65 -8.71
C SER A 202 21.58 -15.87 -7.20
N GLN A 203 22.55 -16.72 -6.86
CA GLN A 203 22.94 -16.89 -5.46
C GLN A 203 23.37 -15.57 -4.82
N LYS A 204 24.05 -14.69 -5.57
CA LYS A 204 24.43 -13.36 -5.13
C LYS A 204 23.20 -12.48 -4.88
N GLY A 205 22.24 -12.45 -5.82
CA GLY A 205 20.99 -11.70 -5.66
C GLY A 205 20.18 -12.14 -4.43
N CYS A 206 20.08 -13.44 -4.17
CA CYS A 206 19.48 -13.94 -2.93
C CYS A 206 20.19 -13.42 -1.68
N MET A 207 21.54 -13.37 -1.70
CA MET A 207 22.29 -12.83 -0.57
C MET A 207 22.12 -11.32 -0.38
N GLU A 208 21.95 -10.57 -1.45
CA GLU A 208 21.69 -9.12 -1.40
C GLU A 208 20.31 -8.82 -0.82
N ILE A 209 19.28 -9.58 -1.20
CA ILE A 209 17.96 -9.48 -0.59
C ILE A 209 18.01 -9.78 0.91
N MET A 210 18.70 -10.86 1.30
CA MET A 210 18.90 -11.19 2.71
C MET A 210 19.66 -10.08 3.46
N LYS A 211 20.66 -9.48 2.83
CA LYS A 211 21.41 -8.35 3.39
C LYS A 211 20.52 -7.14 3.62
N LEU A 212 19.70 -6.77 2.63
CA LEU A 212 18.73 -5.67 2.75
C LEU A 212 17.80 -5.90 3.94
N PHE A 213 17.23 -7.10 4.05
CA PHE A 213 16.34 -7.48 5.14
C PHE A 213 16.98 -7.30 6.53
N MET A 214 18.29 -7.52 6.65
CA MET A 214 19.07 -7.42 7.89
C MET A 214 19.70 -6.05 8.14
N THR A 215 19.70 -5.18 7.15
CA THR A 215 20.30 -3.84 7.27
C THR A 215 19.43 -2.98 8.20
N LYS A 216 20.03 -2.18 9.04
CA LYS A 216 19.28 -1.25 9.90
C LYS A 216 18.64 -0.15 9.05
N ASP A 217 17.53 0.40 9.52
CA ASP A 217 16.81 1.45 8.80
C ASP A 217 17.68 2.69 8.59
N GLU A 218 18.44 3.08 9.62
CA GLU A 218 19.33 4.25 9.56
C GLU A 218 20.42 4.10 8.49
N ASP A 219 20.87 2.86 8.22
CA ASP A 219 21.86 2.59 7.18
C ASP A 219 21.27 2.66 5.76
N LEU A 220 19.94 2.78 5.63
CA LEU A 220 19.19 2.88 4.37
C LEU A 220 18.63 4.29 4.12
N TYR A 221 18.79 5.21 5.05
CA TYR A 221 18.32 6.58 4.88
C TYR A 221 18.93 7.23 3.64
N ASP A 222 18.10 7.90 2.84
CA ASP A 222 18.44 8.55 1.57
C ASP A 222 19.12 7.66 0.52
N LYS A 223 19.10 6.32 0.71
CA LYS A 223 19.59 5.37 -0.30
C LYS A 223 18.50 4.93 -1.24
N THR A 224 18.91 4.69 -2.48
CA THR A 224 18.08 4.10 -3.52
C THR A 224 18.22 2.58 -3.54
N ILE A 225 17.30 1.89 -4.22
CA ILE A 225 17.36 0.44 -4.42
C ILE A 225 18.62 0.06 -5.21
N GLU A 226 19.03 0.89 -6.19
CA GLU A 226 20.26 0.68 -6.98
C GLU A 226 21.55 0.89 -6.17
N ASP A 227 21.50 1.56 -5.01
CA ASP A 227 22.64 1.63 -4.08
C ASP A 227 22.86 0.34 -3.28
N VAL A 228 21.90 -0.56 -3.26
CA VAL A 228 21.93 -1.76 -2.40
C VAL A 228 21.88 -3.07 -3.16
N PHE A 229 21.48 -3.07 -4.43
CA PHE A 229 21.43 -4.22 -5.31
C PHE A 229 22.34 -4.06 -6.52
N ASP A 230 22.94 -5.15 -6.96
CA ASP A 230 23.66 -5.23 -8.23
C ASP A 230 22.73 -5.62 -9.40
N ASP A 231 23.22 -5.47 -10.63
CA ASP A 231 22.47 -5.74 -11.88
C ASP A 231 21.83 -7.13 -11.92
N GLU A 232 22.44 -8.13 -11.30
CA GLU A 232 21.90 -9.50 -11.25
C GLU A 232 20.50 -9.61 -10.60
N VAL A 233 20.17 -8.68 -9.67
CA VAL A 233 18.82 -8.64 -9.08
C VAL A 233 17.85 -8.02 -10.08
N PHE A 234 18.27 -6.95 -10.76
CA PHE A 234 17.43 -6.22 -11.72
C PHE A 234 17.13 -7.04 -12.99
N ASP A 235 18.01 -7.93 -13.38
CA ASP A 235 17.81 -8.83 -14.52
C ASP A 235 16.95 -10.07 -14.18
N SER A 236 16.59 -10.26 -12.91
CA SER A 236 15.83 -11.44 -12.48
C SER A 236 14.32 -11.30 -12.75
N THR A 237 13.65 -12.44 -12.90
CA THR A 237 12.18 -12.49 -12.95
C THR A 237 11.56 -12.03 -11.62
N PHE A 238 12.27 -12.23 -10.51
CA PHE A 238 11.85 -11.68 -9.21
C PHE A 238 11.64 -10.17 -9.29
N TRP A 239 12.63 -9.42 -9.84
CA TRP A 239 12.52 -7.97 -9.96
C TRP A 239 11.39 -7.55 -10.89
N LEU A 240 11.19 -8.24 -12.01
CA LEU A 240 10.05 -8.00 -12.90
C LEU A 240 8.73 -8.11 -12.14
N TYR A 241 8.55 -9.19 -11.37
CA TYR A 241 7.32 -9.40 -10.61
C TYR A 241 7.14 -8.36 -9.50
N TRP A 242 8.20 -8.07 -8.77
CA TRP A 242 8.18 -7.14 -7.66
C TRP A 242 7.89 -5.71 -8.12
N ARG A 243 8.66 -5.23 -9.10
CA ARG A 243 8.53 -3.86 -9.60
C ARG A 243 7.19 -3.59 -10.27
N THR A 244 6.65 -4.55 -11.02
CA THR A 244 5.37 -4.36 -11.70
C THR A 244 4.18 -4.51 -10.75
N MET A 245 4.29 -5.28 -9.68
CA MET A 245 3.24 -5.39 -8.67
C MET A 245 3.15 -4.13 -7.78
N PHE A 246 4.29 -3.63 -7.34
CA PHE A 246 4.35 -2.53 -6.37
C PHE A 246 4.73 -1.18 -6.99
N ALA A 247 4.94 -1.11 -8.31
CA ALA A 247 5.37 0.08 -9.04
C ALA A 247 6.72 0.63 -8.57
N PHE A 248 7.69 -0.25 -8.21
CA PHE A 248 9.03 0.16 -7.85
C PHE A 248 9.90 0.45 -9.07
N GLU A 249 10.69 1.49 -8.97
CA GLU A 249 11.81 1.79 -9.86
C GLU A 249 13.14 1.69 -9.10
N ASN A 250 14.25 1.53 -9.83
CA ASN A 250 15.56 1.29 -9.22
C ASN A 250 16.02 2.45 -8.33
N TRP A 251 15.63 3.68 -8.64
CA TRP A 251 15.95 4.89 -7.90
C TRP A 251 15.06 5.14 -6.67
N HIS A 252 14.00 4.34 -6.46
CA HIS A 252 13.15 4.45 -5.28
C HIS A 252 13.91 4.09 -3.99
N SER A 253 13.34 4.43 -2.86
CA SER A 253 13.90 4.24 -1.53
C SER A 253 14.22 2.78 -1.20
N ALA A 254 15.47 2.50 -0.85
CA ALA A 254 15.87 1.19 -0.32
C ALA A 254 15.20 0.88 1.02
N LEU A 255 14.90 1.89 1.83
CA LEU A 255 14.16 1.73 3.07
C LEU A 255 12.73 1.23 2.80
N GLU A 256 12.01 1.88 1.86
CA GLU A 256 10.66 1.43 1.51
C GLU A 256 10.69 0.00 0.93
N MET A 257 11.67 -0.32 0.09
CA MET A 257 11.84 -1.68 -0.42
C MET A 257 12.00 -2.70 0.72
N LYS A 258 12.80 -2.40 1.74
CA LYS A 258 12.97 -3.25 2.92
C LYS A 258 11.66 -3.41 3.70
N LEU A 259 10.93 -2.30 3.95
CA LEU A 259 9.66 -2.33 4.67
C LEU A 259 8.62 -3.18 3.93
N TYR A 260 8.57 -3.09 2.60
CA TYR A 260 7.73 -3.94 1.76
C TYR A 260 8.11 -5.42 1.88
N PHE A 261 9.40 -5.73 1.84
CA PHE A 261 9.87 -7.11 2.05
C PHE A 261 9.43 -7.66 3.40
N GLN A 262 9.58 -6.86 4.45
CA GLN A 262 9.18 -7.26 5.79
C GLN A 262 7.67 -7.45 5.90
N ARG A 263 6.90 -6.54 5.28
CA ARG A 263 5.43 -6.56 5.32
C ARG A 263 4.83 -7.73 4.54
N PHE A 264 5.43 -8.06 3.39
CA PHE A 264 4.87 -9.01 2.42
C PHE A 264 5.69 -10.28 2.22
N ILE A 265 6.58 -10.63 3.17
CA ILE A 265 7.41 -11.82 3.07
C ILE A 265 6.59 -13.11 2.87
N HIS A 266 5.43 -13.22 3.51
CA HIS A 266 4.52 -14.35 3.37
C HIS A 266 3.83 -14.46 2.00
N HIS A 267 3.95 -13.44 1.17
CA HIS A 267 3.38 -13.43 -0.18
C HIS A 267 4.41 -13.74 -1.28
N ILE A 268 5.66 -13.96 -0.93
CA ILE A 268 6.71 -14.27 -1.92
C ILE A 268 6.29 -15.45 -2.80
N ALA A 269 5.73 -16.50 -2.20
CA ALA A 269 5.26 -17.68 -2.95
C ALA A 269 4.12 -17.38 -3.94
N GLY A 270 3.33 -16.36 -3.69
CA GLY A 270 2.18 -15.95 -4.50
C GLY A 270 2.47 -14.83 -5.52
N LEU A 271 3.70 -14.32 -5.59
CA LEU A 271 4.06 -13.29 -6.58
C LEU A 271 3.93 -13.76 -8.04
N PRO A 272 4.25 -15.03 -8.40
CA PRO A 272 4.11 -15.48 -9.76
C PRO A 272 2.68 -15.64 -10.25
N ASP A 273 1.74 -15.96 -9.38
CA ASP A 273 0.36 -16.29 -9.74
C ASP A 273 -0.72 -15.40 -9.11
N PHE A 274 -0.33 -14.47 -8.25
CA PHE A 274 -1.24 -13.58 -7.53
C PHE A 274 -2.34 -14.25 -6.70
N SER A 275 -2.17 -15.53 -6.34
CA SER A 275 -3.15 -16.26 -5.53
C SER A 275 -3.41 -15.63 -4.14
N ALA A 276 -2.45 -14.88 -3.63
CA ALA A 276 -2.56 -14.13 -2.37
C ALA A 276 -3.47 -12.91 -2.48
N LEU A 277 -3.62 -12.33 -3.67
CA LEU A 277 -4.37 -11.09 -3.87
C LEU A 277 -5.88 -11.31 -3.90
N LYS A 278 -6.60 -10.29 -3.48
CA LYS A 278 -8.05 -10.24 -3.47
C LYS A 278 -8.55 -8.90 -3.95
N PHE A 279 -9.74 -8.91 -4.51
CA PHE A 279 -10.35 -7.73 -5.12
C PHE A 279 -11.79 -7.55 -4.67
N THR A 280 -12.26 -6.32 -4.68
CA THR A 280 -13.67 -5.97 -4.51
C THR A 280 -14.49 -6.37 -5.74
N LYS A 281 -15.82 -6.38 -5.60
CA LYS A 281 -16.74 -6.69 -6.71
C LYS A 281 -16.68 -5.62 -7.81
N TYR A 282 -16.82 -4.38 -7.40
CA TYR A 282 -16.70 -3.20 -8.25
C TYR A 282 -15.38 -2.47 -7.96
N ASN A 283 -15.17 -1.32 -8.59
CA ASN A 283 -14.12 -0.39 -8.22
C ASN A 283 -14.21 0.00 -6.74
N GLN A 284 -13.17 0.61 -6.18
CA GLN A 284 -13.12 0.87 -4.73
C GLN A 284 -14.01 2.02 -4.30
N TYR A 285 -14.33 2.95 -5.18
CA TYR A 285 -15.28 3.99 -4.86
C TYR A 285 -16.67 3.39 -4.53
N GLU A 286 -17.17 2.53 -5.40
CA GLU A 286 -18.47 1.90 -5.22
C GLU A 286 -18.49 0.82 -4.14
N SER A 287 -17.37 0.09 -3.96
CA SER A 287 -17.31 -1.03 -3.03
C SER A 287 -16.92 -0.64 -1.60
N LEU A 288 -16.18 0.44 -1.41
CA LEU A 288 -15.64 0.85 -0.11
C LEU A 288 -16.10 2.26 0.29
N ILE A 289 -15.93 3.25 -0.60
CA ILE A 289 -16.17 4.65 -0.25
C ILE A 289 -17.67 4.94 -0.07
N LEU A 290 -18.50 4.52 -1.02
CA LEU A 290 -19.94 4.75 -0.92
C LEU A 290 -20.58 4.10 0.33
N PRO A 291 -20.25 2.84 0.70
CA PRO A 291 -20.75 2.27 1.95
C PRO A 291 -20.32 3.06 3.19
N MET A 292 -19.05 3.52 3.26
CA MET A 292 -18.57 4.34 4.38
C MET A 292 -19.28 5.68 4.42
N LYS A 293 -19.39 6.35 3.28
CA LYS A 293 -20.11 7.63 3.18
C LYS A 293 -21.54 7.49 3.67
N LYS A 294 -22.26 6.47 3.20
CA LYS A 294 -23.62 6.19 3.64
C LYS A 294 -23.71 5.93 5.14
N TYR A 295 -22.78 5.13 5.70
CA TYR A 295 -22.71 4.88 7.14
C TYR A 295 -22.54 6.16 7.96
N LEU A 296 -21.67 7.06 7.50
CA LEU A 296 -21.40 8.34 8.15
C LEU A 296 -22.57 9.31 8.01
N GLU A 297 -23.20 9.39 6.84
CA GLU A 297 -24.43 10.19 6.63
C GLU A 297 -25.56 9.72 7.54
N ASP A 298 -25.74 8.40 7.69
CA ASP A 298 -26.76 7.84 8.58
C ASP A 298 -26.46 8.11 10.05
N ALA A 299 -25.19 8.32 10.42
CA ALA A 299 -24.77 8.75 11.75
C ALA A 299 -24.91 10.25 11.97
N GLY A 300 -25.22 11.04 10.93
CA GLY A 300 -25.37 12.50 11.00
C GLY A 300 -24.08 13.29 10.82
N VAL A 301 -23.02 12.70 10.26
CA VAL A 301 -21.75 13.38 9.98
C VAL A 301 -21.95 14.46 8.91
N ASP A 302 -21.38 15.65 9.17
CA ASP A 302 -21.47 16.82 8.31
C ASP A 302 -20.39 16.80 7.21
N PHE A 303 -20.79 16.68 5.95
CA PHE A 303 -19.92 16.75 4.79
C PHE A 303 -19.94 18.13 4.14
N GLN A 304 -18.84 18.86 4.23
CA GLN A 304 -18.66 20.19 3.64
C GLN A 304 -17.79 20.10 2.38
N PHE A 305 -18.42 19.87 1.25
CA PHE A 305 -17.78 19.85 -0.07
C PHE A 305 -17.45 21.27 -0.56
N ASN A 306 -16.54 21.37 -1.54
CA ASN A 306 -16.03 22.65 -2.08
C ASN A 306 -15.42 23.54 -0.98
N THR A 307 -14.76 22.89 -0.02
CA THR A 307 -14.10 23.53 1.14
C THR A 307 -12.62 23.13 1.13
N GLU A 308 -11.78 23.95 0.53
CA GLU A 308 -10.33 23.74 0.46
C GLU A 308 -9.68 24.31 1.73
N VAL A 309 -9.15 23.44 2.59
CA VAL A 309 -8.33 23.85 3.73
C VAL A 309 -6.94 24.22 3.23
N THR A 310 -6.50 25.44 3.56
CA THR A 310 -5.22 25.99 3.12
C THR A 310 -4.17 25.99 4.21
N ASN A 311 -4.58 26.00 5.48
CA ASN A 311 -3.66 25.97 6.62
C ASN A 311 -4.36 25.51 7.90
N VAL A 312 -3.56 25.03 8.86
CA VAL A 312 -3.96 24.87 10.28
C VAL A 312 -2.97 25.65 11.11
N ILE A 313 -3.47 26.56 11.93
CA ILE A 313 -2.67 27.47 12.76
C ILE A 313 -2.47 26.88 14.14
N PHE A 314 -1.22 26.92 14.63
CA PHE A 314 -0.84 26.37 15.92
C PHE A 314 -0.40 27.44 16.92
N ASN A 315 -0.72 27.21 18.18
CA ASN A 315 -0.11 27.88 19.32
C ASN A 315 0.87 26.89 20.01
N PHE A 316 2.09 27.36 20.20
CA PHE A 316 3.18 26.60 20.84
C PHE A 316 3.37 27.12 22.27
N LYS A 317 3.01 26.31 23.26
CA LYS A 317 3.12 26.69 24.66
C LYS A 317 3.50 25.48 25.54
N ASP A 318 4.49 25.67 26.38
CA ASP A 318 4.94 24.65 27.37
C ASP A 318 5.20 23.26 26.77
N GLY A 319 5.81 23.22 25.57
CA GLY A 319 6.08 21.99 24.83
C GLY A 319 4.84 21.38 24.16
N LYS A 320 3.67 22.00 24.29
CA LYS A 320 2.43 21.60 23.63
C LYS A 320 2.23 22.32 22.31
N LYS A 321 1.66 21.62 21.34
CA LYS A 321 1.25 22.12 20.01
C LYS A 321 -0.27 22.02 19.94
N ILE A 322 -0.92 23.15 19.87
CA ILE A 322 -2.37 23.27 19.95
C ILE A 322 -2.88 23.91 18.67
N ALA A 323 -3.66 23.17 17.87
CA ALA A 323 -4.35 23.74 16.72
C ALA A 323 -5.42 24.73 17.22
N THR A 324 -5.38 25.97 16.72
CA THR A 324 -6.21 27.07 17.19
C THR A 324 -7.11 27.68 16.12
N ALA A 325 -6.81 27.41 14.83
CA ALA A 325 -7.67 27.81 13.74
C ALA A 325 -7.42 26.94 12.50
N ILE A 326 -8.43 26.81 11.66
CA ILE A 326 -8.35 26.27 10.30
C ILE A 326 -8.61 27.41 9.33
N GLU A 327 -7.72 27.63 8.38
CA GLU A 327 -7.92 28.54 7.26
C GLU A 327 -8.39 27.73 6.05
N CYS A 328 -9.46 28.18 5.41
CA CYS A 328 -10.04 27.48 4.27
C CYS A 328 -10.65 28.45 3.24
N LYS A 329 -10.89 27.92 2.05
CA LYS A 329 -11.68 28.59 1.00
C LYS A 329 -12.93 27.77 0.75
N VAL A 330 -14.09 28.41 0.93
CA VAL A 330 -15.39 27.82 0.61
C VAL A 330 -15.89 28.45 -0.67
N LYS A 331 -15.94 27.68 -1.76
CA LYS A 331 -16.27 28.21 -3.10
C LYS A 331 -15.45 29.47 -3.45
N ASP A 332 -14.12 29.35 -3.26
CA ASP A 332 -13.11 30.40 -3.50
C ASP A 332 -13.18 31.63 -2.54
N VAL A 333 -14.03 31.61 -1.53
CA VAL A 333 -14.11 32.67 -0.51
C VAL A 333 -13.30 32.24 0.72
N GLU A 334 -12.31 33.05 1.10
CA GLU A 334 -11.51 32.80 2.30
C GLU A 334 -12.35 32.87 3.57
N GLN A 335 -12.18 31.88 4.42
CA GLN A 335 -12.87 31.74 5.71
C GLN A 335 -11.91 31.15 6.73
N GLY A 336 -12.27 31.35 8.03
CA GLY A 336 -11.52 30.78 9.15
C GLY A 336 -12.47 30.12 10.15
N ILE A 337 -12.08 28.94 10.64
CA ILE A 337 -12.75 28.23 11.73
C ILE A 337 -11.86 28.40 12.96
N LEU A 338 -12.34 29.11 13.98
CA LEU A 338 -11.65 29.23 15.27
C LEU A 338 -11.89 27.94 16.06
N LEU A 339 -10.82 27.40 16.61
CA LEU A 339 -10.84 26.17 17.39
C LEU A 339 -10.71 26.45 18.87
N THR A 340 -11.40 25.66 19.67
CA THR A 340 -11.31 25.62 21.13
C THR A 340 -10.49 24.41 21.58
N GLU A 341 -10.31 24.23 22.87
CA GLU A 341 -9.65 23.04 23.45
C GLU A 341 -10.44 21.74 23.26
N ASN A 342 -11.71 21.82 22.84
CA ASN A 342 -12.58 20.69 22.55
C ASN A 342 -12.64 20.33 21.08
N ASP A 343 -11.94 21.08 20.23
CA ASP A 343 -11.92 20.87 18.79
C ASP A 343 -10.65 20.14 18.36
N TYR A 344 -10.81 19.03 17.64
CA TYR A 344 -9.73 18.17 17.15
C TYR A 344 -9.62 18.25 15.64
N VAL A 345 -8.40 18.24 15.12
CA VAL A 345 -8.13 18.36 13.68
C VAL A 345 -7.37 17.13 13.18
N PHE A 346 -7.86 16.54 12.12
CA PHE A 346 -7.23 15.42 11.41
C PHE A 346 -6.93 15.85 9.98
N VAL A 347 -5.69 15.73 9.54
CA VAL A 347 -5.27 16.20 8.21
C VAL A 347 -4.66 15.06 7.41
N THR A 348 -5.21 14.78 6.23
CA THR A 348 -4.50 14.01 5.21
C THR A 348 -3.45 14.92 4.57
N ASN A 349 -2.16 14.71 4.89
CA ASN A 349 -1.07 15.66 4.62
C ASN A 349 -0.37 15.48 3.26
N GLY A 350 -0.87 14.64 2.40
CA GLY A 350 -0.33 14.41 1.06
C GLY A 350 -1.22 13.46 0.27
N SER A 351 -1.13 13.50 -1.05
CA SER A 351 -1.90 12.61 -1.91
C SER A 351 -1.12 12.23 -3.16
N CYS A 352 -1.04 10.93 -3.43
CA CYS A 352 -0.44 10.41 -4.65
C CYS A 352 -1.25 10.73 -5.92
N THR A 353 -2.51 11.09 -5.78
CA THR A 353 -3.40 11.45 -6.90
C THR A 353 -3.67 12.95 -7.02
N GLU A 354 -3.03 13.77 -6.19
CA GLU A 354 -3.10 15.23 -6.30
C GLU A 354 -2.60 15.68 -7.67
N GLY A 355 -3.30 16.66 -8.26
CA GLY A 355 -2.91 17.20 -9.54
C GLY A 355 -3.08 16.26 -10.73
N THR A 356 -3.83 15.15 -10.61
CA THR A 356 -4.14 14.25 -11.72
C THR A 356 -4.68 15.01 -12.93
N ILE A 357 -4.15 14.70 -14.12
CA ILE A 357 -4.54 15.28 -15.39
C ILE A 357 -5.10 14.18 -16.27
N TYR A 358 -6.26 14.42 -16.86
CA TYR A 358 -6.92 13.47 -17.75
C TYR A 358 -6.81 13.91 -19.21
N GLY A 359 -6.43 12.96 -20.06
CA GLY A 359 -6.64 13.04 -21.48
C GLY A 359 -8.00 12.50 -21.89
N ASP A 360 -8.14 12.23 -23.17
CA ASP A 360 -9.25 11.50 -23.77
C ASP A 360 -8.79 10.70 -24.99
N GLN A 361 -9.72 10.11 -25.75
CA GLN A 361 -9.41 9.32 -26.94
C GLN A 361 -8.48 10.06 -27.93
N ASN A 362 -8.61 11.38 -28.06
CA ASN A 362 -7.96 12.20 -29.07
C ASN A 362 -6.94 13.19 -28.51
N HIS A 363 -6.87 13.34 -27.21
CA HIS A 363 -5.98 14.30 -26.54
C HIS A 363 -5.15 13.60 -25.47
N ALA A 364 -3.85 13.89 -25.48
CA ALA A 364 -2.97 13.51 -24.39
C ALA A 364 -3.32 14.30 -23.12
N PRO A 365 -3.01 13.78 -21.92
CA PRO A 365 -3.09 14.57 -20.71
C PRO A 365 -2.01 15.67 -20.78
N ASN A 366 -2.35 16.82 -21.34
CA ASN A 366 -1.41 17.93 -21.51
C ASN A 366 -0.88 18.38 -20.16
N GLY A 367 0.29 17.88 -19.84
CA GLY A 367 0.88 18.10 -18.56
C GLY A 367 2.19 18.87 -18.60
N ASP A 368 2.14 20.17 -18.80
CA ASP A 368 2.95 21.00 -17.93
C ASP A 368 2.32 20.87 -16.54
N ALA A 369 2.65 19.78 -15.85
CA ALA A 369 2.30 19.58 -14.46
C ALA A 369 3.10 20.59 -13.66
N GLU A 370 2.67 21.84 -13.69
CA GLU A 370 3.12 22.82 -12.73
C GLU A 370 2.81 22.27 -11.35
N VAL A 371 3.81 22.26 -10.49
CA VAL A 371 3.60 22.01 -9.06
C VAL A 371 2.50 22.97 -8.64
N ARG A 372 1.29 22.48 -8.44
CA ARG A 372 0.19 23.33 -8.04
C ARG A 372 0.58 24.04 -6.75
N THR A 373 0.40 25.34 -6.71
CA THR A 373 0.61 26.15 -5.51
C THR A 373 -0.54 26.04 -4.51
N SER A 374 -1.58 25.28 -4.85
CA SER A 374 -2.79 25.00 -4.05
C SER A 374 -2.93 23.48 -3.82
N GLY A 375 -3.82 23.11 -2.92
CA GLY A 375 -4.15 21.71 -2.63
C GLY A 375 -3.37 21.12 -1.44
N VAL A 376 -3.42 19.81 -1.32
CA VAL A 376 -2.95 19.09 -0.13
C VAL A 376 -1.45 19.23 0.14
N TRP A 377 -0.63 19.36 -0.90
CA TRP A 377 0.81 19.60 -0.74
C TRP A 377 1.12 20.99 -0.19
N SER A 378 0.39 22.02 -0.64
CA SER A 378 0.50 23.38 -0.12
C SER A 378 0.03 23.47 1.32
N LEU A 379 -1.06 22.80 1.67
CA LEU A 379 -1.53 22.66 3.04
C LEU A 379 -0.43 22.07 3.94
N TRP A 380 0.18 20.95 3.54
CA TRP A 380 1.23 20.35 4.35
C TRP A 380 2.47 21.25 4.46
N LYS A 381 2.88 21.97 3.39
CA LYS A 381 3.96 22.95 3.44
C LYS A 381 3.67 24.07 4.45
N ASN A 382 2.46 24.60 4.46
CA ASN A 382 2.05 25.65 5.39
C ASN A 382 2.07 25.18 6.85
N ILE A 383 1.63 23.94 7.09
CA ILE A 383 1.69 23.33 8.43
C ILE A 383 3.15 23.07 8.84
N ALA A 384 3.95 22.46 7.95
CA ALA A 384 5.34 22.11 8.22
C ALA A 384 6.25 23.32 8.45
N ALA A 385 5.93 24.46 7.86
CA ALA A 385 6.65 25.71 8.08
C ALA A 385 6.57 26.22 9.54
N GLN A 386 5.61 25.73 10.34
CA GLN A 386 5.40 26.18 11.72
C GLN A 386 6.22 25.39 12.74
N ASP A 387 6.54 24.09 12.46
CA ASP A 387 7.34 23.25 13.36
C ASP A 387 7.99 22.09 12.60
N PRO A 388 9.29 21.78 12.81
CA PRO A 388 9.99 20.72 12.10
C PRO A 388 9.39 19.31 12.30
N SER A 389 8.71 19.04 13.39
CA SER A 389 8.07 17.74 13.65
C SER A 389 6.87 17.47 12.75
N PHE A 390 6.43 18.46 11.99
CA PHE A 390 5.37 18.31 11.00
C PHE A 390 5.89 17.81 9.65
N GLY A 391 7.17 17.39 9.58
CA GLY A 391 7.76 16.71 8.43
C GLY A 391 8.32 17.66 7.36
N HIS A 392 8.75 17.06 6.24
CA HIS A 392 9.44 17.76 5.14
C HIS A 392 8.76 17.45 3.80
N PRO A 393 7.63 18.09 3.46
CA PRO A 393 6.84 17.79 2.26
C PRO A 393 7.64 17.90 0.95
N GLU A 394 8.65 18.79 0.89
CA GLU A 394 9.51 18.96 -0.29
C GLU A 394 10.25 17.67 -0.68
N LYS A 395 10.55 16.78 0.28
CA LYS A 395 11.16 15.47 -0.02
C LYS A 395 10.31 14.64 -0.98
N PHE A 396 8.98 14.83 -0.95
CA PHE A 396 8.03 14.01 -1.67
C PHE A 396 7.42 14.67 -2.90
N CYS A 397 7.32 16.00 -2.92
CA CYS A 397 6.59 16.72 -3.94
C CYS A 397 7.43 17.69 -4.79
N SER A 398 8.76 17.71 -4.65
CA SER A 398 9.61 18.66 -5.39
C SER A 398 10.06 18.18 -6.75
N ASP A 399 10.00 16.88 -7.03
CA ASP A 399 10.51 16.30 -8.29
C ASP A 399 9.46 15.47 -9.01
N ILE A 400 8.57 16.16 -9.73
CA ILE A 400 7.51 15.53 -10.53
C ILE A 400 8.10 14.66 -11.64
N SER A 401 9.28 15.00 -12.17
CA SER A 401 9.91 14.21 -13.23
C SER A 401 10.21 12.77 -12.80
N ARG A 402 10.40 12.56 -11.49
CA ARG A 402 10.62 11.23 -10.89
C ARG A 402 9.36 10.59 -10.33
N THR A 403 8.47 11.39 -9.76
CA THR A 403 7.31 10.84 -9.03
C THR A 403 6.10 10.61 -9.91
N ASN A 404 6.13 11.04 -11.17
CA ASN A 404 5.02 10.84 -12.10
C ASN A 404 5.08 9.48 -12.78
N TRP A 405 3.95 8.96 -13.12
CA TRP A 405 3.73 7.94 -14.15
C TRP A 405 2.33 8.03 -14.69
N GLU A 406 2.09 7.33 -15.78
CA GLU A 406 0.83 7.38 -16.48
C GLU A 406 0.14 6.03 -16.47
N SER A 407 -1.16 6.08 -16.31
CA SER A 407 -2.05 4.96 -16.55
C SER A 407 -3.14 5.36 -17.54
N ALA A 408 -3.90 4.37 -17.98
CA ALA A 408 -5.06 4.61 -18.80
C ALA A 408 -6.16 3.58 -18.53
N THR A 409 -7.40 3.98 -18.69
CA THR A 409 -8.52 3.05 -18.70
C THR A 409 -8.99 2.86 -20.13
N VAL A 410 -8.77 1.65 -20.66
CA VAL A 410 -9.29 1.24 -21.97
C VAL A 410 -10.62 0.55 -21.77
N THR A 411 -11.66 1.00 -22.47
CA THR A 411 -12.98 0.36 -22.49
C THR A 411 -13.25 -0.19 -23.87
N THR A 412 -13.48 -1.50 -24.00
CA THR A 412 -13.83 -2.11 -25.29
C THR A 412 -15.24 -1.70 -25.74
N LEU A 413 -15.41 -1.46 -27.02
CA LEU A 413 -16.70 -1.07 -27.63
C LEU A 413 -17.37 -2.22 -28.36
N ASP A 414 -16.58 -3.20 -28.81
CA ASP A 414 -17.04 -4.39 -29.53
C ASP A 414 -16.21 -5.63 -29.16
N ASP A 415 -16.46 -6.75 -29.83
CA ASP A 415 -15.85 -8.05 -29.52
C ASP A 415 -14.48 -8.28 -30.20
N ARG A 416 -13.97 -7.35 -31.02
CA ARG A 416 -12.74 -7.58 -31.82
C ARG A 416 -11.49 -7.76 -30.96
N ILE A 417 -11.41 -7.10 -29.81
CA ILE A 417 -10.26 -7.19 -28.89
C ILE A 417 -10.32 -8.45 -28.01
N ILE A 418 -11.53 -8.93 -27.72
CA ILE A 418 -11.77 -10.01 -26.75
C ILE A 418 -10.98 -11.30 -27.04
N PRO A 419 -10.82 -11.77 -28.29
CA PRO A 419 -10.04 -12.97 -28.59
C PRO A 419 -8.57 -12.85 -28.18
N TYR A 420 -7.95 -11.68 -28.32
CA TYR A 420 -6.55 -11.45 -27.94
C TYR A 420 -6.39 -11.45 -26.41
N ILE A 421 -7.30 -10.82 -25.67
CA ILE A 421 -7.36 -10.91 -24.21
C ILE A 421 -7.52 -12.37 -23.78
N THR A 422 -8.49 -13.07 -24.35
CA THR A 422 -8.79 -14.46 -24.01
C THR A 422 -7.61 -15.40 -24.30
N ASN A 423 -6.89 -15.15 -25.38
CA ASN A 423 -5.70 -15.94 -25.73
C ASN A 423 -4.59 -15.84 -24.65
N ILE A 424 -4.38 -14.66 -24.08
CA ILE A 424 -3.38 -14.45 -23.02
C ILE A 424 -3.90 -14.94 -21.67
N CYS A 425 -5.10 -14.51 -21.26
CA CYS A 425 -5.64 -14.81 -19.94
C CYS A 425 -6.22 -16.21 -19.81
N GLN A 426 -6.47 -16.92 -20.91
CA GLN A 426 -7.17 -18.21 -20.97
C GLN A 426 -8.59 -18.17 -20.37
N ARG A 427 -9.18 -16.96 -20.34
CA ARG A 427 -10.51 -16.69 -19.76
C ARG A 427 -11.23 -15.62 -20.58
N ASP A 428 -12.55 -15.78 -20.75
CA ASP A 428 -13.39 -14.72 -21.32
C ASP A 428 -13.60 -13.63 -20.25
N PRO A 429 -13.23 -12.38 -20.52
CA PRO A 429 -13.33 -11.30 -19.54
C PRO A 429 -14.77 -10.89 -19.20
N ARG A 430 -15.78 -11.32 -19.98
CA ARG A 430 -17.19 -10.93 -19.79
C ARG A 430 -17.97 -11.82 -18.82
N THR A 431 -17.32 -12.81 -18.22
CA THR A 431 -17.99 -13.82 -17.37
C THR A 431 -18.32 -13.34 -15.96
N GLY A 432 -17.84 -12.17 -15.54
CA GLY A 432 -17.94 -11.70 -14.16
C GLY A 432 -17.04 -12.45 -13.18
N LYS A 433 -16.15 -13.32 -13.68
CA LYS A 433 -15.16 -14.08 -12.92
C LYS A 433 -13.78 -13.44 -13.00
N VAL A 434 -12.83 -13.99 -12.22
CA VAL A 434 -11.42 -13.60 -12.30
C VAL A 434 -10.96 -13.68 -13.76
N VAL A 435 -10.29 -12.64 -14.24
CA VAL A 435 -9.75 -12.54 -15.60
C VAL A 435 -8.24 -12.67 -15.59
N THR A 436 -7.51 -11.56 -15.37
CA THR A 436 -6.03 -11.59 -15.30
C THR A 436 -5.52 -12.12 -13.96
N GLY A 437 -6.29 -11.99 -12.91
CA GLY A 437 -5.89 -12.33 -11.54
C GLY A 437 -4.92 -11.34 -10.90
N GLY A 438 -4.55 -10.31 -11.61
CA GLY A 438 -3.59 -9.28 -11.27
C GLY A 438 -2.96 -8.74 -12.54
N ILE A 439 -1.74 -8.26 -12.46
CA ILE A 439 -1.07 -7.56 -13.55
C ILE A 439 -0.43 -8.55 -14.52
N VAL A 440 -0.68 -8.37 -15.81
CA VAL A 440 0.07 -8.98 -16.92
C VAL A 440 1.08 -7.96 -17.41
N SER A 441 2.38 -8.28 -17.32
CA SER A 441 3.46 -7.38 -17.71
C SER A 441 4.01 -7.74 -19.09
N CYS A 442 4.07 -6.77 -19.99
CA CYS A 442 4.76 -6.93 -21.29
C CYS A 442 6.27 -6.73 -21.05
N GLN A 443 6.99 -7.84 -20.82
CA GLN A 443 8.37 -7.81 -20.36
C GLN A 443 9.32 -7.10 -21.32
N ASP A 444 9.07 -7.19 -22.61
CA ASP A 444 9.85 -6.58 -23.69
C ASP A 444 9.34 -5.20 -24.13
N SER A 445 8.32 -4.65 -23.47
CA SER A 445 7.83 -3.30 -23.70
C SER A 445 8.80 -2.24 -23.18
N LYS A 446 9.11 -1.24 -23.99
CA LYS A 446 9.92 -0.09 -23.58
C LYS A 446 9.28 0.76 -22.51
N TRP A 447 7.94 0.80 -22.46
CA TRP A 447 7.22 1.44 -21.36
C TRP A 447 7.14 0.56 -20.12
N LEU A 448 7.62 -0.69 -20.20
CA LEU A 448 7.26 -1.76 -19.26
C LEU A 448 5.74 -1.78 -19.06
N LEU A 449 5.03 -1.73 -20.20
CA LEU A 449 3.57 -1.71 -20.24
C LEU A 449 3.02 -2.90 -19.48
N SER A 450 2.10 -2.62 -18.57
CA SER A 450 1.42 -3.64 -17.79
C SER A 450 -0.08 -3.35 -17.80
N TRP A 451 -0.90 -4.40 -17.69
CA TRP A 451 -2.34 -4.25 -17.73
C TRP A 451 -3.05 -5.27 -16.85
N THR A 452 -4.25 -4.93 -16.39
CA THR A 452 -5.09 -5.81 -15.59
C THR A 452 -6.57 -5.66 -15.95
N ILE A 453 -7.27 -6.77 -15.86
CA ILE A 453 -8.73 -6.83 -15.97
C ILE A 453 -9.25 -7.53 -14.72
N ASN A 454 -9.93 -6.78 -13.87
CA ASN A 454 -10.64 -7.33 -12.72
C ASN A 454 -11.95 -8.00 -13.17
N ARG A 455 -12.70 -8.58 -12.24
CA ARG A 455 -14.04 -9.08 -12.50
C ARG A 455 -14.87 -7.98 -13.14
N GLN A 456 -15.52 -8.31 -14.27
CA GLN A 456 -16.44 -7.40 -14.94
C GLN A 456 -17.86 -7.66 -14.39
N GLY A 457 -18.76 -6.71 -14.20
CA GLY A 457 -18.58 -5.23 -14.41
C GLY A 457 -17.79 -4.58 -13.28
N GLN A 458 -16.83 -3.83 -13.68
CA GLN A 458 -15.99 -3.06 -12.78
C GLN A 458 -16.73 -1.84 -12.21
N PHE A 459 -17.77 -1.40 -12.87
CA PHE A 459 -18.72 -0.36 -12.46
C PHE A 459 -20.13 -0.94 -12.42
N LYS A 460 -20.96 -0.49 -11.47
CA LYS A 460 -22.35 -0.98 -11.34
C LYS A 460 -23.18 -0.76 -12.60
N GLU A 461 -23.02 0.39 -13.21
CA GLU A 461 -23.76 0.79 -14.43
C GLU A 461 -23.00 0.44 -15.72
N GLN A 462 -21.96 -0.41 -15.64
CA GLN A 462 -21.21 -0.82 -16.82
C GLN A 462 -22.07 -1.70 -17.73
N ASP A 463 -22.10 -1.36 -19.03
CA ASP A 463 -22.70 -2.23 -20.05
C ASP A 463 -22.00 -3.61 -20.02
N PRO A 464 -22.74 -4.72 -19.86
CA PRO A 464 -22.16 -6.06 -19.77
C PRO A 464 -21.35 -6.50 -20.99
N LYS A 465 -21.52 -5.82 -22.13
CA LYS A 465 -20.76 -6.09 -23.36
C LYS A 465 -19.39 -5.41 -23.36
N LYS A 466 -19.19 -4.40 -22.51
CA LYS A 466 -17.95 -3.64 -22.43
C LYS A 466 -17.02 -4.25 -21.40
N VAL A 467 -15.72 -4.24 -21.68
CA VAL A 467 -14.66 -4.65 -20.76
C VAL A 467 -13.79 -3.44 -20.45
N CYS A 468 -13.66 -3.13 -19.18
CA CYS A 468 -12.74 -2.11 -18.68
C CYS A 468 -11.38 -2.73 -18.35
N VAL A 469 -10.33 -2.19 -18.93
CA VAL A 469 -8.95 -2.60 -18.77
C VAL A 469 -8.17 -1.44 -18.17
N TRP A 470 -7.47 -1.67 -17.07
CA TRP A 470 -6.51 -0.71 -16.58
C TRP A 470 -5.13 -1.04 -17.15
N VAL A 471 -4.50 -0.03 -17.77
CA VAL A 471 -3.17 -0.13 -18.39
C VAL A 471 -2.27 0.89 -17.73
N TYR A 472 -1.00 0.56 -17.51
CA TYR A 472 -0.01 1.53 -17.05
C TYR A 472 1.38 1.25 -17.59
N GLY A 473 2.21 2.31 -17.70
CA GLY A 473 3.62 2.21 -17.98
C GLY A 473 4.44 2.70 -16.81
N LEU A 474 5.56 2.03 -16.50
CA LEU A 474 6.52 2.55 -15.52
C LEU A 474 7.51 3.52 -16.15
N PHE A 475 7.85 3.35 -17.45
CA PHE A 475 8.82 4.19 -18.15
C PHE A 475 8.09 5.12 -19.12
N THR A 476 7.44 6.15 -18.59
CA THR A 476 6.55 7.04 -19.37
C THR A 476 7.26 8.08 -20.22
N ASP A 477 8.58 8.26 -20.01
CA ASP A 477 9.41 9.26 -20.70
C ASP A 477 10.11 8.75 -21.97
N VAL A 478 10.02 7.45 -22.27
CA VAL A 478 10.68 6.84 -23.42
C VAL A 478 9.69 6.53 -24.55
N PRO A 479 10.10 6.59 -25.83
CA PRO A 479 9.25 6.19 -26.94
C PRO A 479 8.85 4.71 -26.87
N GLY A 480 7.57 4.41 -27.16
CA GLY A 480 7.03 3.06 -27.20
C GLY A 480 7.58 2.21 -28.35
N ASP A 481 7.10 0.96 -28.43
CA ASP A 481 7.52 0.00 -29.47
C ASP A 481 6.75 0.18 -30.77
N TYR A 482 5.45 0.42 -30.72
CA TYR A 482 4.60 0.74 -31.86
C TYR A 482 4.47 2.27 -32.01
N ILE A 483 4.00 2.94 -30.98
CA ILE A 483 3.91 4.41 -30.93
C ILE A 483 5.27 4.98 -30.55
N LYS A 484 5.89 5.69 -31.48
CA LYS A 484 7.24 6.24 -31.32
C LYS A 484 7.26 7.57 -30.54
N LYS A 485 6.43 7.64 -29.46
CA LYS A 485 6.31 8.77 -28.54
C LYS A 485 6.40 8.29 -27.10
N PRO A 486 6.85 9.12 -26.15
CA PRO A 486 6.68 8.86 -24.72
C PRO A 486 5.20 8.65 -24.35
N MET A 487 4.92 7.75 -23.43
CA MET A 487 3.53 7.45 -23.02
C MET A 487 2.79 8.70 -22.54
N LYS A 488 3.47 9.57 -21.78
CA LYS A 488 2.92 10.83 -21.25
C LYS A 488 2.43 11.80 -22.33
N ASP A 489 2.93 11.68 -23.57
CA ASP A 489 2.57 12.53 -24.69
C ASP A 489 1.52 11.88 -25.60
N CYS A 490 1.04 10.67 -25.24
CA CYS A 490 0.14 9.90 -26.06
C CYS A 490 -1.34 10.22 -25.78
N THR A 491 -2.14 10.21 -26.85
CA THR A 491 -3.61 10.21 -26.76
C THR A 491 -4.11 8.85 -26.33
N GLY A 492 -5.37 8.75 -25.92
CA GLY A 492 -5.99 7.48 -25.57
C GLY A 492 -5.95 6.45 -26.72
N LYS A 493 -6.17 6.91 -27.95
CA LYS A 493 -6.02 6.09 -29.14
C LYS A 493 -4.61 5.52 -29.29
N GLU A 494 -3.59 6.34 -29.08
CA GLU A 494 -2.18 5.91 -29.21
C GLU A 494 -1.79 4.92 -28.11
N ILE A 495 -2.21 5.14 -26.87
CA ILE A 495 -2.00 4.15 -25.78
C ILE A 495 -2.71 2.84 -26.09
N THR A 496 -3.93 2.90 -26.60
CA THR A 496 -4.65 1.70 -27.04
C THR A 496 -3.90 0.96 -28.13
N ALA A 497 -3.38 1.68 -29.14
CA ALA A 497 -2.60 1.08 -30.24
C ALA A 497 -1.32 0.38 -29.74
N GLU A 498 -0.59 0.97 -28.80
CA GLU A 498 0.57 0.34 -28.17
C GLU A 498 0.18 -0.92 -27.40
N TRP A 499 -0.91 -0.87 -26.62
CA TRP A 499 -1.42 -2.03 -25.92
C TRP A 499 -1.86 -3.16 -26.86
N LEU A 500 -2.60 -2.83 -27.94
CA LEU A 500 -3.01 -3.81 -28.97
C LEU A 500 -1.79 -4.46 -29.67
N TYR A 501 -0.73 -3.69 -29.90
CA TYR A 501 0.53 -4.21 -30.43
C TYR A 501 1.08 -5.31 -29.49
N HIS A 502 1.12 -5.05 -28.19
CA HIS A 502 1.59 -5.99 -27.18
C HIS A 502 0.61 -7.14 -26.90
N LEU A 503 -0.65 -7.04 -27.29
CA LEU A 503 -1.60 -8.17 -27.31
C LEU A 503 -1.42 -9.11 -28.52
N GLY A 504 -0.62 -8.72 -29.52
CA GLY A 504 -0.39 -9.52 -30.73
C GLY A 504 -1.40 -9.27 -31.86
N VAL A 505 -2.14 -8.17 -31.81
CA VAL A 505 -3.04 -7.77 -32.92
C VAL A 505 -2.21 -7.56 -34.19
N PRO A 506 -2.64 -8.07 -35.39
CA PRO A 506 -1.96 -7.80 -36.64
C PRO A 506 -1.75 -6.30 -36.86
N VAL A 507 -0.54 -5.92 -37.31
CA VAL A 507 -0.13 -4.52 -37.39
C VAL A 507 -1.04 -3.69 -38.28
N ASP A 508 -1.55 -4.26 -39.35
CA ASP A 508 -2.48 -3.64 -40.28
C ASP A 508 -3.91 -3.40 -39.71
N GLN A 509 -4.21 -3.96 -38.55
CA GLN A 509 -5.51 -3.83 -37.89
C GLN A 509 -5.45 -2.91 -36.64
N ILE A 510 -4.25 -2.62 -36.14
CA ILE A 510 -4.06 -1.91 -34.85
C ILE A 510 -4.76 -0.53 -34.87
N ASP A 511 -4.47 0.30 -35.86
CA ASP A 511 -4.97 1.67 -35.91
C ASP A 511 -6.50 1.72 -36.06
N ASP A 512 -7.08 0.81 -36.86
CA ASP A 512 -8.51 0.71 -37.00
C ASP A 512 -9.18 0.23 -35.70
N MET A 513 -8.59 -0.77 -35.02
CA MET A 513 -9.14 -1.26 -33.75
C MET A 513 -8.99 -0.24 -32.63
N ALA A 514 -7.87 0.49 -32.57
CA ALA A 514 -7.66 1.55 -31.60
C ALA A 514 -8.66 2.72 -31.77
N GLU A 515 -9.04 3.02 -33.02
CA GLU A 515 -10.03 4.06 -33.34
C GLU A 515 -11.47 3.60 -33.07
N ASN A 516 -11.84 2.37 -33.46
CA ASN A 516 -13.23 1.97 -33.60
C ASN A 516 -13.68 0.90 -32.58
N SER A 517 -12.76 0.17 -31.91
CA SER A 517 -13.10 -0.92 -30.99
C SER A 517 -12.85 -0.60 -29.52
N ALA A 518 -12.30 0.55 -29.22
CA ALA A 518 -12.04 0.97 -27.85
C ALA A 518 -12.13 2.48 -27.69
N VAL A 519 -12.41 2.91 -26.47
CA VAL A 519 -12.21 4.27 -25.99
C VAL A 519 -11.26 4.22 -24.80
N CYS A 520 -10.33 5.16 -24.74
CA CYS A 520 -9.30 5.18 -23.72
C CYS A 520 -9.17 6.56 -23.07
N VAL A 521 -9.03 6.56 -21.75
CA VAL A 521 -8.81 7.77 -20.96
C VAL A 521 -7.41 7.71 -20.34
N PRO A 522 -6.43 8.39 -20.94
CA PRO A 522 -5.11 8.58 -20.33
C PRO A 522 -5.20 9.37 -19.03
N THR A 523 -4.39 9.00 -18.06
CA THR A 523 -4.40 9.59 -16.73
C THR A 523 -2.96 9.77 -16.25
N MET A 524 -2.49 11.01 -16.27
CA MET A 524 -1.17 11.37 -15.77
C MET A 524 -1.26 11.79 -14.31
N MET A 525 -0.45 11.19 -13.47
CA MET A 525 -0.44 11.42 -12.03
C MET A 525 0.94 11.91 -11.58
N PRO A 526 1.09 13.22 -11.27
CA PRO A 526 2.39 13.83 -10.99
C PRO A 526 3.09 13.27 -9.74
N TYR A 527 2.33 12.79 -8.75
CA TYR A 527 2.85 12.39 -7.45
C TYR A 527 2.60 10.93 -7.12
N ILE A 528 2.34 10.09 -8.12
CA ILE A 528 1.86 8.72 -7.88
C ILE A 528 2.85 7.86 -7.09
N THR A 529 4.15 8.06 -7.26
CA THR A 529 5.20 7.34 -6.52
C THR A 529 5.92 8.19 -5.48
N ALA A 530 5.39 9.39 -5.16
CA ALA A 530 6.01 10.31 -4.20
C ALA A 530 6.34 9.67 -2.84
N PHE A 531 5.51 8.73 -2.38
CA PHE A 531 5.75 7.99 -1.13
C PHE A 531 6.96 7.04 -1.18
N PHE A 532 7.51 6.76 -2.36
CA PHE A 532 8.73 5.96 -2.54
C PHE A 532 10.01 6.80 -2.67
N MET A 533 9.95 8.10 -2.53
CA MET A 533 11.15 8.95 -2.54
C MET A 533 12.12 8.53 -1.42
N PRO A 534 13.44 8.50 -1.69
CA PRO A 534 14.45 8.31 -0.64
C PRO A 534 14.26 9.33 0.49
N ARG A 535 14.27 8.87 1.72
CA ARG A 535 13.94 9.67 2.90
C ARG A 535 14.70 9.25 4.15
N THR A 536 14.64 10.10 5.16
CA THR A 536 15.11 9.82 6.51
C THR A 536 13.95 9.77 7.52
N LYS A 537 14.25 9.42 8.75
CA LYS A 537 13.28 9.52 9.84
C LYS A 537 12.87 10.97 10.06
N GLY A 538 11.57 11.22 10.19
CA GLY A 538 11.01 12.55 10.42
C GLY A 538 10.68 13.33 9.15
N ASP A 539 11.06 12.85 7.95
CA ASP A 539 10.58 13.45 6.71
C ASP A 539 9.07 13.28 6.55
N ARG A 540 8.52 12.11 6.93
CA ARG A 540 7.09 11.98 7.26
C ARG A 540 6.88 12.31 8.73
N PRO A 541 5.87 13.12 9.08
CA PRO A 541 5.51 13.33 10.47
C PRO A 541 4.88 12.09 11.07
N ASP A 542 5.05 11.87 12.35
CA ASP A 542 4.27 10.87 13.08
C ASP A 542 2.77 11.14 12.94
N VAL A 543 1.95 10.10 13.03
CA VAL A 543 0.46 10.24 13.05
C VAL A 543 0.03 11.28 14.08
N ILE A 544 0.56 11.23 15.29
CA ILE A 544 0.40 12.28 16.29
C ILE A 544 1.79 12.84 16.59
N PRO A 545 2.19 13.99 16.02
CA PRO A 545 3.51 14.56 16.28
C PRO A 545 3.70 14.88 17.76
N ASP A 546 4.93 14.79 18.24
CA ASP A 546 5.24 15.01 19.65
C ASP A 546 4.77 16.40 20.11
N GLY A 547 4.08 16.43 21.24
CA GLY A 547 3.50 17.65 21.81
C GLY A 547 2.13 18.05 21.25
N CYS A 548 1.64 17.44 20.18
CA CYS A 548 0.28 17.69 19.68
C CYS A 548 -0.76 17.15 20.66
N VAL A 549 -1.75 18.00 20.98
CA VAL A 549 -2.82 17.67 21.93
C VAL A 549 -4.18 17.48 21.26
N ASN A 550 -4.41 18.15 20.13
CA ASN A 550 -5.69 18.11 19.40
C ASN A 550 -5.50 18.02 17.88
N PHE A 551 -4.39 17.45 17.42
CA PHE A 551 -4.06 17.39 16.01
C PHE A 551 -3.40 16.05 15.65
N ALA A 552 -3.74 15.49 14.48
CA ALA A 552 -3.10 14.33 13.90
C ALA A 552 -3.01 14.42 12.37
N PHE A 553 -1.96 13.79 11.80
CA PHE A 553 -1.85 13.51 10.38
C PHE A 553 -2.41 12.13 10.04
N LEU A 554 -2.95 11.98 8.83
CA LEU A 554 -3.53 10.75 8.32
C LEU A 554 -2.97 10.37 6.95
N GLY A 555 -3.07 9.10 6.60
CA GLY A 555 -2.84 8.59 5.25
C GLY A 555 -1.39 8.28 4.94
N GLN A 556 -1.06 8.25 3.66
CA GLN A 556 0.19 7.67 3.13
C GLN A 556 1.46 8.47 3.50
N PHE A 557 1.32 9.72 3.93
CA PHE A 557 2.44 10.60 4.30
C PHE A 557 2.52 10.90 5.81
N ALA A 558 1.72 10.21 6.62
CA ALA A 558 1.91 10.13 8.06
C ALA A 558 2.72 8.87 8.40
N GLU A 559 3.64 8.94 9.37
CA GLU A 559 4.50 7.81 9.72
C GLU A 559 3.86 6.88 10.75
N THR A 560 3.75 5.62 10.43
CA THR A 560 3.56 4.55 11.41
C THR A 560 4.66 3.50 11.24
N PRO A 561 5.37 3.12 12.32
CA PRO A 561 6.45 2.14 12.23
C PRO A 561 5.95 0.70 12.06
N ARG A 562 4.64 0.51 12.04
CA ARG A 562 4.02 -0.82 12.07
C ARG A 562 3.68 -1.36 10.70
N ASP A 563 3.59 -0.52 9.66
CA ASP A 563 3.12 -0.92 8.34
C ASP A 563 3.90 -0.22 7.23
N THR A 564 3.60 -0.51 5.98
CA THR A 564 4.22 0.13 4.82
C THR A 564 3.19 0.86 3.96
N VAL A 565 3.62 1.97 3.38
CA VAL A 565 2.80 2.87 2.55
C VAL A 565 2.19 2.20 1.32
N PHE A 566 1.32 2.90 0.62
CA PHE A 566 0.65 2.49 -0.61
C PHE A 566 -0.41 1.39 -0.45
N THR A 567 -0.74 1.00 0.76
CA THR A 567 -1.82 0.06 1.01
C THR A 567 -3.07 0.78 1.55
N THR A 568 -4.24 0.22 1.28
CA THR A 568 -5.49 0.68 1.91
C THR A 568 -5.44 0.48 3.42
N GLU A 569 -4.76 -0.56 3.86
CA GLU A 569 -4.50 -0.84 5.28
C GLU A 569 -3.78 0.30 5.97
N TYR A 570 -2.70 0.84 5.37
CA TYR A 570 -1.92 1.93 5.94
C TYR A 570 -2.78 3.18 6.22
N SER A 571 -3.64 3.52 5.27
CA SER A 571 -4.57 4.66 5.43
C SER A 571 -5.53 4.46 6.60
N VAL A 572 -6.08 3.26 6.75
CA VAL A 572 -7.04 2.95 7.83
C VAL A 572 -6.31 2.82 9.18
N ARG A 573 -5.09 2.27 9.20
CA ARG A 573 -4.25 2.15 10.40
C ARG A 573 -3.90 3.52 10.97
N THR A 574 -3.40 4.45 10.15
CA THR A 574 -3.09 5.80 10.61
C THR A 574 -4.31 6.51 11.18
N ALA A 575 -5.49 6.28 10.61
CA ALA A 575 -6.75 6.81 11.12
C ALA A 575 -7.14 6.22 12.49
N MET A 576 -6.99 4.90 12.65
CA MET A 576 -7.26 4.24 13.94
C MET A 576 -6.29 4.70 15.02
N GLU A 577 -4.99 4.77 14.71
CA GLU A 577 -3.97 5.28 15.64
C GLU A 577 -4.25 6.72 16.07
N ALA A 578 -4.62 7.60 15.12
CA ALA A 578 -4.94 8.99 15.40
C ALA A 578 -6.14 9.13 16.34
N VAL A 579 -7.24 8.44 16.04
CA VAL A 579 -8.46 8.50 16.85
C VAL A 579 -8.22 7.90 18.24
N TYR A 580 -7.58 6.73 18.31
CA TYR A 580 -7.34 6.04 19.58
C TYR A 580 -6.39 6.84 20.48
N GLY A 581 -5.35 7.43 19.89
CA GLY A 581 -4.40 8.27 20.63
C GLY A 581 -5.01 9.55 21.14
N LEU A 582 -5.69 10.33 20.30
CA LEU A 582 -6.22 11.65 20.68
C LEU A 582 -7.43 11.56 21.61
N PHE A 583 -8.28 10.54 21.47
CA PHE A 583 -9.49 10.40 22.29
C PHE A 583 -9.31 9.42 23.46
N GLY A 584 -8.17 8.74 23.55
CA GLY A 584 -7.92 7.77 24.60
C GLY A 584 -8.85 6.57 24.54
N VAL A 585 -9.21 6.11 23.33
CA VAL A 585 -10.02 4.90 23.14
C VAL A 585 -9.26 3.70 23.73
N ASP A 586 -9.87 3.06 24.72
CA ASP A 586 -9.23 1.94 25.43
C ASP A 586 -9.48 0.61 24.73
N ARG A 587 -8.91 0.46 23.56
CA ARG A 587 -8.89 -0.74 22.73
C ARG A 587 -7.56 -0.77 21.95
N GLY A 588 -6.98 -1.98 21.81
CA GLY A 588 -5.74 -2.14 21.05
C GLY A 588 -5.94 -1.94 19.54
N VAL A 589 -5.00 -1.22 18.92
CA VAL A 589 -4.87 -1.22 17.46
C VAL A 589 -4.41 -2.62 17.03
N PRO A 590 -5.05 -3.27 16.05
CA PRO A 590 -4.59 -4.56 15.57
C PRO A 590 -3.14 -4.52 15.10
N GLU A 591 -2.30 -5.43 15.59
CA GLU A 591 -0.93 -5.58 15.10
C GLU A 591 -0.93 -5.94 13.62
N VAL A 592 0.08 -5.49 12.90
CA VAL A 592 0.39 -6.05 11.59
C VAL A 592 0.77 -7.52 11.79
N TRP A 593 0.25 -8.41 10.94
CA TRP A 593 0.63 -9.82 11.06
C TRP A 593 2.14 -10.01 10.98
N GLY A 594 2.68 -10.57 12.05
CA GLY A 594 4.12 -10.66 12.27
C GLY A 594 4.79 -11.79 11.47
N SER A 595 4.48 -11.94 10.18
CA SER A 595 5.07 -12.96 9.29
C SER A 595 6.60 -12.90 9.28
N VAL A 596 7.16 -11.71 9.40
CA VAL A 596 8.62 -11.48 9.52
C VAL A 596 9.24 -12.12 10.76
N TYR A 597 8.46 -12.43 11.79
CA TYR A 597 8.87 -13.13 13.01
C TYR A 597 8.48 -14.61 13.00
N ASP A 598 7.75 -15.08 12.00
CA ASP A 598 7.40 -16.49 11.86
C ASP A 598 8.47 -17.24 11.08
N ILE A 599 9.21 -18.10 11.78
CA ILE A 599 10.30 -18.88 11.16
C ILE A 599 9.81 -19.74 10.00
N ARG A 600 8.57 -20.20 10.00
CA ARG A 600 7.99 -21.00 8.92
C ARG A 600 7.87 -20.18 7.64
N GLU A 601 7.33 -18.96 7.76
CA GLU A 601 7.22 -18.02 6.64
C GLU A 601 8.58 -17.64 6.06
N LEU A 602 9.57 -17.41 6.93
CA LEU A 602 10.93 -17.09 6.50
C LEU A 602 11.61 -18.27 5.77
N LEU A 603 11.39 -19.49 6.23
CA LEU A 603 11.92 -20.70 5.58
C LEU A 603 11.25 -20.94 4.22
N ASP A 604 9.92 -20.89 4.15
CA ASP A 604 9.18 -21.06 2.91
C ASP A 604 9.56 -20.02 1.87
N SER A 605 9.62 -18.75 2.29
CA SER A 605 10.02 -17.64 1.41
C SER A 605 11.44 -17.80 0.90
N SER A 606 12.38 -18.26 1.75
CA SER A 606 13.78 -18.47 1.34
C SER A 606 13.92 -19.58 0.31
N VAL A 607 13.19 -20.69 0.47
CA VAL A 607 13.15 -21.77 -0.52
C VAL A 607 12.52 -21.30 -1.83
N LYS A 608 11.44 -20.51 -1.77
CA LYS A 608 10.78 -19.96 -2.96
C LYS A 608 11.67 -18.97 -3.71
N LEU A 609 12.34 -18.04 -3.03
CA LEU A 609 13.29 -17.12 -3.66
C LEU A 609 14.44 -17.83 -4.39
N MET A 610 14.77 -19.06 -3.97
CA MET A 610 15.77 -19.91 -4.59
C MET A 610 15.20 -20.93 -5.58
N ASP A 611 13.99 -20.69 -6.10
CA ASP A 611 13.31 -21.57 -7.05
C ASP A 611 13.22 -23.05 -6.59
N GLY A 612 12.94 -23.25 -5.31
CA GLY A 612 12.79 -24.55 -4.67
C GLY A 612 14.08 -25.19 -4.19
N LYS A 613 15.23 -24.51 -4.32
CA LYS A 613 16.50 -24.99 -3.76
C LYS A 613 16.58 -24.68 -2.27
N SER A 614 17.26 -25.56 -1.54
CA SER A 614 17.47 -25.33 -0.11
C SER A 614 18.43 -24.14 0.13
N PRO A 615 18.12 -23.25 1.08
CA PRO A 615 19.08 -22.23 1.55
C PRO A 615 20.41 -22.81 2.05
N LEU A 616 20.44 -24.10 2.39
CA LEU A 616 21.66 -24.79 2.78
C LEU A 616 22.62 -25.01 1.60
N GLU A 617 22.14 -24.93 0.36
CA GLU A 617 22.98 -25.06 -0.84
C GLU A 617 23.83 -23.80 -1.10
N ILE A 618 23.44 -22.65 -0.50
CA ILE A 618 24.22 -21.42 -0.61
C ILE A 618 25.64 -21.66 -0.14
N GLN A 619 26.62 -21.38 -1.00
CA GLN A 619 28.04 -21.49 -0.64
C GLN A 619 28.45 -20.33 0.26
N LEU A 620 28.76 -20.64 1.51
CA LEU A 620 29.21 -19.63 2.48
C LEU A 620 30.74 -19.46 2.40
N PRO A 621 31.28 -18.24 2.59
CA PRO A 621 32.71 -18.00 2.56
C PRO A 621 33.48 -18.76 3.67
N GLY A 622 34.57 -19.43 3.30
CA GLY A 622 35.56 -19.99 4.22
C GLY A 622 35.01 -21.01 5.22
N PRO A 623 35.38 -20.88 6.51
CA PRO A 623 35.10 -21.91 7.52
C PRO A 623 33.60 -22.07 7.85
N LEU A 624 32.75 -21.12 7.44
CA LEU A 624 31.33 -21.16 7.72
C LEU A 624 30.61 -22.32 7.03
N ASN A 625 31.05 -22.67 5.83
CA ASN A 625 30.50 -23.81 5.11
C ASN A 625 30.76 -25.14 5.84
N ALA A 626 31.88 -25.24 6.55
CA ALA A 626 32.23 -26.42 7.36
C ALA A 626 31.36 -26.57 8.61
N LEU A 627 30.71 -25.49 9.08
CA LEU A 627 29.84 -25.54 10.26
C LEU A 627 28.43 -26.06 9.97
N LYS A 628 28.03 -26.17 8.71
CA LYS A 628 26.69 -26.66 8.34
C LYS A 628 26.41 -28.07 8.89
N LYS A 629 27.30 -29.04 8.63
CA LYS A 629 27.13 -30.42 9.10
C LYS A 629 27.06 -30.57 10.63
N PRO A 630 27.98 -29.96 11.41
CA PRO A 630 27.87 -29.99 12.87
C PRO A 630 26.56 -29.42 13.38
N LEU A 631 26.10 -28.30 12.82
CA LEU A 631 24.87 -27.65 13.24
C LEU A 631 23.61 -28.50 12.92
N LEU A 632 23.57 -29.14 11.76
CA LEU A 632 22.49 -30.08 11.41
C LEU A 632 22.44 -31.27 12.36
N ASN A 633 23.59 -31.77 12.83
CA ASN A 633 23.63 -32.86 13.81
C ASN A 633 23.05 -32.45 15.17
N VAL A 634 23.17 -31.19 15.57
CA VAL A 634 22.61 -30.68 16.84
C VAL A 634 21.08 -30.64 16.81
N VAL A 635 20.47 -30.35 15.65
CA VAL A 635 19.01 -30.26 15.53
C VAL A 635 18.35 -31.59 15.26
N LYS A 636 19.11 -32.65 14.99
CA LYS A 636 18.59 -33.99 14.68
C LYS A 636 17.74 -34.55 15.81
N GLY A 637 16.54 -35.03 15.48
CA GLY A 637 15.58 -35.55 16.44
C GLY A 637 14.80 -34.49 17.22
N THR A 638 14.98 -33.20 16.91
CA THR A 638 14.31 -32.10 17.59
C THR A 638 13.12 -31.57 16.76
N VAL A 639 12.28 -30.73 17.39
CA VAL A 639 11.21 -30.02 16.69
C VAL A 639 11.76 -29.12 15.57
N ILE A 640 12.99 -28.64 15.70
CA ILE A 640 13.66 -27.80 14.69
C ILE A 640 13.91 -28.62 13.42
N GLU A 641 14.41 -29.86 13.53
CA GLU A 641 14.55 -30.72 12.38
C GLU A 641 13.20 -30.92 11.67
N LYS A 642 12.14 -31.15 12.46
CA LYS A 642 10.80 -31.30 11.86
C LYS A 642 10.37 -30.06 11.08
N VAL A 643 10.51 -28.88 11.65
CA VAL A 643 10.19 -27.62 10.99
C VAL A 643 11.00 -27.44 9.70
N LEU A 644 12.31 -27.71 9.73
CA LEU A 644 13.17 -27.60 8.56
C LEU A 644 12.80 -28.60 7.44
N ARG A 645 12.28 -29.79 7.80
CA ARG A 645 11.77 -30.77 6.84
C ARG A 645 10.42 -30.41 6.28
N ASP A 646 9.50 -29.99 7.14
CA ASP A 646 8.14 -29.59 6.76
C ASP A 646 8.15 -28.41 5.77
N HIS A 647 9.24 -27.60 5.78
CA HIS A 647 9.43 -26.44 4.90
C HIS A 647 10.53 -26.65 3.84
N ASP A 648 10.79 -27.87 3.44
CA ASP A 648 11.69 -28.29 2.36
C ASP A 648 13.18 -27.86 2.49
N VAL A 649 13.60 -27.32 3.63
CA VAL A 649 14.99 -26.88 3.85
C VAL A 649 15.95 -28.06 3.96
N LEU A 650 15.49 -29.21 4.47
CA LEU A 650 16.27 -30.45 4.62
C LEU A 650 15.91 -31.53 3.57
N LYS A 651 15.21 -31.19 2.50
CA LYS A 651 14.69 -32.16 1.52
C LYS A 651 15.72 -33.15 1.01
N ASP A 652 16.96 -32.72 0.77
CA ASP A 652 18.03 -33.52 0.17
C ASP A 652 19.24 -33.72 1.12
N TYR A 653 19.12 -33.38 2.40
CA TYR A 653 20.28 -33.30 3.33
C TYR A 653 20.39 -34.44 4.35
N MET A 654 19.69 -35.58 4.15
CA MET A 654 19.98 -36.79 4.99
C MET A 654 19.81 -38.08 4.27
#